data_6d6073a98d21492f481c2d0fa53b581a
#
_entry.id   6d6073a98d21492f481c2d0fa53b581a
#
_cell.length_a   1.000
_cell.length_b   1.000
_cell.length_c   1.000
_cell.angle_alpha   90.00
_cell.angle_beta   90.00
_cell.angle_gamma   90.00
#
_symmetry.space_group_name_H-M   'P 1'
#
loop_
_entity.id
_entity.type
_entity.pdbx_description
1 polymer ?
#
loop_
_entity_poly.entity_id
_entity_poly.type
_entity_poly.pdbx_seq_one_letter_code
_entity_poly.pdbx_strand_id
1 'polypeptide(L)'
;MWSNDEDFDDETLTPEQEAALPYARYMAAGFRVMPLHRIIELPGHALGCSCGHVECKAVGKHPVASAWQHTPVWDAEQIEAMRMMGQLYPALGVLVTGWLVVDVDERNGGHESIERFERALGVAVREASRFVVRTGSGGQSAHYYFKLPQDGASYRQNLQEYPGLDFKTSGFVVGYGSPHASGRDYELLRGDPSDTADAPEALLQKLAQANSYAGVVNGVVREVKASELAAIADAVQVEKLTYEQWIECGMALHHTTGGSDEGLRLWDAMSAKDAARYDAGALDHRWHGFGKSKTVVTIGTLLMHAKAGGYVESLTFEPDPAFAEDDQPEPGASILERARGIKPWNLPGFAGRLYSWIEGQCLYPKPTISAGAALYVLSCLGGMRHQDARDGMGLNLMIFSVAGSGTGKESVFQAVTKLFSRVKVSQAMHGKIKSEQEIYRNLLRHQAAYYLIDEIGIMLQKIAQASKSGGAIYLTGVIGALMEIYSKSTGILTITGDLKEEIKTKLKDEVTKLYKRLDTGDGKAAEIEAEIARSLKSIQDADQGILEPFLSLMGTTTPDTFDATITPDNVKNGFVARALVLREDNTNPRKKEGFSRAELDDSIVMRLQALHYGGHSEPPGGRVERCGDFVDVTTSAEASELLEAAYEHFWKLGELHRSHTGMEAITRRSWEMCSKISLILGMADGGHRTAEHVLYGFALAADDTALKIRYARANDETDTGKDTQRVLAMLSETEWLARFKVNRALKTNSAGCQDLIDQLVMAGKITVEQRKAGRKTAEFLKLA
;
A
#
# COMPACT_ATOMS: atom_id res chain seq x y z
N MET A 1 47.42 35.74 17.40
CA MET A 1 48.11 35.75 18.70
C MET A 1 47.03 35.70 19.75
N TRP A 2 46.53 34.50 20.02
CA TRP A 2 45.54 34.32 21.07
C TRP A 2 46.26 33.68 22.23
N SER A 3 46.62 34.53 23.23
CA SER A 3 47.27 34.08 24.45
C SER A 3 46.26 33.32 25.32
N ASN A 4 46.67 32.12 25.77
CA ASN A 4 46.08 31.47 26.92
C ASN A 4 46.20 32.40 28.15
N ASP A 5 45.18 32.33 29.00
CA ASP A 5 45.07 33.00 30.27
C ASP A 5 44.83 34.54 30.21
N GLU A 6 43.71 34.94 29.64
CA GLU A 6 43.03 36.10 30.18
C GLU A 6 41.90 35.56 31.09
N ASP A 7 42.06 35.78 32.38
CA ASP A 7 41.04 35.73 33.37
C ASP A 7 39.81 36.45 32.82
N PHE A 8 38.72 35.69 32.54
CA PHE A 8 37.43 36.28 32.36
C PHE A 8 37.07 36.90 33.72
N ASP A 9 37.36 38.16 33.89
CA ASP A 9 36.79 38.97 34.94
C ASP A 9 35.25 38.77 34.87
N ASP A 10 34.69 38.39 35.99
CA ASP A 10 33.26 38.18 36.24
C ASP A 10 32.55 39.59 36.25
N GLU A 11 32.72 40.35 35.12
CA GLU A 11 31.93 41.53 34.86
C GLU A 11 30.53 41.04 34.42
N THR A 12 29.61 41.08 35.35
CA THR A 12 28.19 40.91 35.07
C THR A 12 27.79 41.87 33.97
N LEU A 13 27.53 41.29 32.76
CA LEU A 13 27.04 42.03 31.62
C LEU A 13 25.77 42.78 31.99
N THR A 14 25.61 44.01 31.50
CA THR A 14 24.33 44.68 31.63
C THR A 14 23.24 43.97 30.83
N PRO A 15 21.96 44.07 31.17
CA PRO A 15 20.88 43.45 30.38
C PRO A 15 20.92 43.88 28.86
N GLU A 16 21.41 45.09 28.57
CA GLU A 16 21.57 45.58 27.20
C GLU A 16 22.74 44.89 26.47
N GLN A 17 23.84 44.63 27.20
CA GLN A 17 24.98 43.88 26.66
C GLN A 17 24.64 42.41 26.45
N GLU A 18 23.90 41.78 27.36
CA GLU A 18 23.39 40.41 27.19
C GLU A 18 22.45 40.26 26.00
N ALA A 19 21.51 41.23 25.83
CA ALA A 19 20.60 41.23 24.70
C ALA A 19 21.32 41.47 23.35
N ALA A 20 22.52 42.00 23.37
CA ALA A 20 23.33 42.20 22.17
C ALA A 20 24.14 40.99 21.75
N LEU A 21 24.25 39.95 22.60
CA LEU A 21 24.97 38.72 22.27
C LEU A 21 24.32 37.95 21.12
N PRO A 22 25.09 37.34 20.22
CA PRO A 22 24.55 36.64 19.06
C PRO A 22 23.47 35.61 19.42
N TYR A 23 23.66 34.75 20.42
CA TYR A 23 22.68 33.74 20.81
C TYR A 23 21.36 34.36 21.33
N ALA A 24 21.43 35.47 22.09
CA ALA A 24 20.25 36.15 22.60
C ALA A 24 19.41 36.75 21.47
N ARG A 25 20.06 37.31 20.45
CA ARG A 25 19.39 37.87 19.25
C ARG A 25 18.73 36.79 18.41
N TYR A 26 19.39 35.63 18.20
CA TYR A 26 18.78 34.50 17.53
C TYR A 26 17.54 34.00 18.28
N MET A 27 17.65 33.86 19.61
CA MET A 27 16.53 33.36 20.42
C MET A 27 15.36 34.33 20.47
N ALA A 28 15.63 35.65 20.60
CA ALA A 28 14.59 36.66 20.54
C ALA A 28 13.83 36.66 19.20
N ALA A 29 14.48 36.25 18.11
CA ALA A 29 13.86 36.05 16.81
C ALA A 29 13.16 34.69 16.60
N GLY A 30 13.17 33.81 17.62
CA GLY A 30 12.52 32.50 17.57
C GLY A 30 13.39 31.37 17.04
N PHE A 31 14.69 31.61 16.79
CA PHE A 31 15.61 30.53 16.46
C PHE A 31 16.00 29.72 17.71
N ARG A 32 16.25 28.45 17.54
CA ARG A 32 16.84 27.60 18.57
C ARG A 32 18.35 27.57 18.38
N VAL A 33 19.08 27.59 19.47
CA VAL A 33 20.56 27.63 19.46
C VAL A 33 21.14 26.46 20.25
N MET A 34 22.41 26.12 19.96
CA MET A 34 23.15 25.09 20.69
C MET A 34 24.64 25.37 20.70
N PRO A 35 25.40 24.91 21.72
CA PRO A 35 26.85 25.06 21.74
C PRO A 35 27.52 24.14 20.72
N LEU A 36 28.51 24.67 20.02
CA LEU A 36 29.45 23.92 19.19
C LEU A 36 30.77 23.77 19.89
N HIS A 37 31.55 22.73 19.50
CA HIS A 37 32.92 22.58 19.95
C HIS A 37 33.75 23.78 19.53
N ARG A 38 34.68 24.19 20.42
CA ARG A 38 35.54 25.35 20.22
C ARG A 38 36.77 24.98 19.39
N ILE A 39 37.31 25.96 18.69
CA ILE A 39 38.64 25.90 18.09
C ILE A 39 39.65 26.16 19.19
N ILE A 40 40.62 25.26 19.35
CA ILE A 40 41.70 25.38 20.32
C ILE A 40 43.06 25.33 19.62
N GLU A 41 44.05 25.99 20.20
CA GLU A 41 45.41 25.92 19.74
C GLU A 41 46.10 24.69 20.35
N LEU A 42 46.62 23.84 19.49
CA LEU A 42 47.37 22.64 19.87
C LEU A 42 48.89 22.96 19.98
N PRO A 43 49.69 22.13 20.68
CA PRO A 43 51.13 22.30 20.70
C PRO A 43 51.72 22.36 19.27
N GLY A 44 52.52 23.43 18.99
CA GLY A 44 53.08 23.67 17.67
C GLY A 44 52.22 24.62 16.77
N HIS A 45 51.31 25.37 17.38
CA HIS A 45 50.46 26.35 16.72
C HIS A 45 49.43 25.77 15.68
N ALA A 46 49.21 24.47 15.70
CA ALA A 46 48.16 23.87 14.89
C ALA A 46 46.79 24.10 15.52
N LEU A 47 45.75 24.41 14.70
CA LEU A 47 44.39 24.54 15.19
C LEU A 47 43.76 23.15 15.35
N GLY A 48 43.17 22.91 16.52
CA GLY A 48 42.46 21.69 16.87
C GLY A 48 41.02 21.96 17.30
N CYS A 49 40.32 20.91 17.67
CA CYS A 49 38.95 20.96 18.15
C CYS A 49 38.86 20.54 19.61
N SER A 50 38.06 21.23 20.41
CA SER A 50 37.82 20.88 21.81
C SER A 50 37.13 19.51 22.01
N CYS A 51 36.76 18.81 20.92
CA CYS A 51 36.25 17.44 20.98
C CYS A 51 37.34 16.38 21.32
N GLY A 52 38.61 16.78 21.28
CA GLY A 52 39.74 15.89 21.60
C GLY A 52 40.14 14.92 20.48
N HIS A 53 39.47 14.88 19.34
CA HIS A 53 39.88 14.06 18.20
C HIS A 53 41.03 14.71 17.43
N VAL A 54 42.15 14.02 17.29
CA VAL A 54 43.36 14.53 16.64
C VAL A 54 43.17 14.89 15.18
N GLU A 55 42.26 14.21 14.48
CA GLU A 55 41.91 14.42 13.06
C GLU A 55 40.47 14.90 12.89
N CYS A 56 40.05 15.83 13.72
CA CYS A 56 38.67 16.38 13.61
C CYS A 56 38.51 17.08 12.24
N LYS A 57 37.61 16.55 11.39
CA LYS A 57 37.31 17.10 10.05
C LYS A 57 36.39 18.33 10.07
N ALA A 58 35.72 18.61 11.19
CA ALA A 58 34.77 19.69 11.37
C ALA A 58 35.15 20.57 12.57
N VAL A 59 36.38 21.03 12.61
CA VAL A 59 36.95 21.85 13.69
C VAL A 59 36.06 23.06 13.95
N GLY A 60 35.50 23.17 15.16
CA GLY A 60 34.63 24.28 15.56
C GLY A 60 33.24 24.30 14.95
N LYS A 61 32.84 23.25 14.25
CA LYS A 61 31.57 23.22 13.50
C LYS A 61 30.61 22.09 13.89
N HIS A 62 30.93 21.30 14.91
CA HIS A 62 30.04 20.21 15.34
C HIS A 62 29.55 20.39 16.76
N PRO A 63 28.33 19.90 17.07
CA PRO A 63 27.70 20.10 18.38
C PRO A 63 28.46 19.44 19.51
N VAL A 64 28.41 20.04 20.70
CA VAL A 64 28.99 19.46 21.93
C VAL A 64 28.11 18.27 22.37
N ALA A 65 26.79 18.38 22.25
CA ALA A 65 25.86 17.31 22.61
C ALA A 65 25.77 16.25 21.49
N SER A 66 25.94 14.97 21.82
CA SER A 66 25.86 13.86 20.89
C SER A 66 24.46 13.64 20.31
N ALA A 67 23.40 13.97 21.05
CA ALA A 67 22.01 13.82 20.65
C ALA A 67 21.30 15.18 20.46
N TRP A 68 21.99 16.15 19.85
CA TRP A 68 21.52 17.51 19.69
C TRP A 68 20.18 17.65 18.96
N GLN A 69 19.82 16.71 18.06
CA GLN A 69 18.55 16.71 17.34
C GLN A 69 17.35 16.53 18.28
N HIS A 70 17.56 15.81 19.40
CA HIS A 70 16.54 15.49 20.40
C HIS A 70 16.64 16.39 21.64
N THR A 71 17.52 17.39 21.62
CA THR A 71 17.67 18.30 22.74
C THR A 71 16.42 19.16 22.86
N PRO A 72 15.78 19.25 24.05
CA PRO A 72 14.65 20.15 24.29
C PRO A 72 15.03 21.60 23.99
N VAL A 73 14.03 22.43 23.71
CA VAL A 73 14.24 23.87 23.69
C VAL A 73 14.75 24.29 25.05
N TRP A 74 15.95 24.85 25.10
CA TRP A 74 16.52 25.34 26.36
C TRP A 74 15.77 26.57 26.81
N ASP A 75 15.43 26.60 28.09
CA ASP A 75 14.89 27.80 28.72
C ASP A 75 16.01 28.81 29.04
N ALA A 76 15.62 30.00 29.47
CA ALA A 76 16.56 31.07 29.77
C ALA A 76 17.57 30.68 30.86
N GLU A 77 17.15 29.86 31.86
CA GLU A 77 17.99 29.43 32.98
C GLU A 77 19.05 28.43 32.50
N GLN A 78 18.67 27.48 31.65
CA GLN A 78 19.60 26.52 31.07
C GLN A 78 20.63 27.19 30.16
N ILE A 79 20.21 28.19 29.40
CA ILE A 79 21.12 28.96 28.52
C ILE A 79 22.09 29.79 29.37
N GLU A 80 21.63 30.42 30.42
CA GLU A 80 22.48 31.16 31.33
C GLU A 80 23.51 30.23 32.01
N ALA A 81 23.10 29.05 32.43
CA ALA A 81 24.01 28.04 32.98
C ALA A 81 25.10 27.62 31.94
N MET A 82 24.72 27.48 30.67
CA MET A 82 25.68 27.19 29.58
C MET A 82 26.61 28.35 29.28
N ARG A 83 26.11 29.60 29.38
CA ARG A 83 26.92 30.82 29.27
C ARG A 83 27.96 30.88 30.36
N MET A 84 27.54 30.65 31.60
CA MET A 84 28.41 30.63 32.78
C MET A 84 29.49 29.54 32.70
N MET A 85 29.17 28.41 32.07
CA MET A 85 30.14 27.34 31.78
C MET A 85 31.01 27.60 30.53
N GLY A 86 30.89 28.74 29.86
CA GLY A 86 31.60 29.07 28.62
C GLY A 86 31.27 28.16 27.45
N GLN A 87 30.10 27.53 27.45
CA GLN A 87 29.73 26.54 26.43
C GLN A 87 29.06 27.16 25.20
N LEU A 88 28.34 28.29 25.37
CA LEU A 88 27.64 28.98 24.29
C LEU A 88 28.50 30.02 23.55
N TYR A 89 29.68 30.30 24.02
CA TYR A 89 30.56 31.30 23.41
C TYR A 89 31.98 30.69 23.33
N PRO A 90 32.73 30.90 22.24
CA PRO A 90 32.40 31.74 21.07
C PRO A 90 31.73 30.97 19.93
N ALA A 91 31.51 29.67 19.99
CA ALA A 91 31.04 28.86 18.87
C ALA A 91 29.55 28.47 19.05
N LEU A 92 28.69 28.93 18.15
CA LEU A 92 27.24 28.84 18.20
C LEU A 92 26.67 28.09 16.99
N GLY A 93 25.88 27.05 17.23
CA GLY A 93 25.02 26.40 16.25
C GLY A 93 23.61 26.96 16.30
N VAL A 94 23.01 27.23 15.13
CA VAL A 94 21.66 27.73 14.98
C VAL A 94 20.83 26.66 14.26
N LEU A 95 19.83 26.11 14.93
CA LEU A 95 18.93 25.12 14.34
C LEU A 95 18.00 25.78 13.34
N VAL A 96 17.86 25.16 12.17
CA VAL A 96 17.07 25.74 11.06
C VAL A 96 15.70 25.08 10.87
N THR A 97 15.24 24.26 11.81
CA THR A 97 13.89 23.69 11.75
C THR A 97 12.82 24.80 11.79
N GLY A 98 11.98 24.87 10.76
CA GLY A 98 11.02 25.98 10.55
C GLY A 98 11.58 27.17 9.80
N TRP A 99 12.84 27.10 9.38
CA TRP A 99 13.54 28.13 8.61
C TRP A 99 14.18 27.52 7.36
N LEU A 100 14.46 28.34 6.38
CA LEU A 100 15.25 28.00 5.20
C LEU A 100 16.53 28.83 5.22
N VAL A 101 17.68 28.18 5.16
CA VAL A 101 18.96 28.86 4.96
C VAL A 101 19.53 28.43 3.62
N VAL A 102 19.68 29.40 2.70
CA VAL A 102 20.41 29.18 1.45
C VAL A 102 21.89 29.40 1.75
N ASP A 103 22.65 28.32 1.83
CA ASP A 103 24.07 28.28 2.08
C ASP A 103 24.83 28.32 0.74
N VAL A 104 25.57 29.38 0.48
CA VAL A 104 26.35 29.55 -0.74
C VAL A 104 27.84 29.35 -0.41
N ASP A 105 28.41 28.24 -0.85
CA ASP A 105 29.86 27.96 -0.69
C ASP A 105 30.62 28.27 -2.00
N GLU A 106 31.31 29.40 -2.04
CA GLU A 106 32.07 29.82 -3.19
C GLU A 106 33.14 28.82 -3.61
N ARG A 107 33.81 28.13 -2.65
CA ARG A 107 34.85 27.16 -2.95
C ARG A 107 34.36 25.95 -3.73
N ASN A 108 33.06 25.65 -3.64
CA ASN A 108 32.39 24.56 -4.35
C ASN A 108 31.58 25.07 -5.57
N GLY A 109 31.83 26.31 -6.06
CA GLY A 109 31.15 26.87 -7.21
C GLY A 109 29.80 27.53 -6.88
N GLY A 110 29.54 27.82 -5.60
CA GLY A 110 28.26 28.36 -5.13
C GLY A 110 27.96 29.76 -5.70
N HIS A 111 28.98 30.59 -5.92
CA HIS A 111 28.79 31.96 -6.46
C HIS A 111 28.20 31.93 -7.90
N GLU A 112 28.77 31.11 -8.77
CA GLU A 112 28.28 30.98 -10.15
C GLU A 112 26.92 30.25 -10.18
N SER A 113 26.73 29.31 -9.27
CA SER A 113 25.48 28.54 -9.13
C SER A 113 24.34 29.44 -8.67
N ILE A 114 24.54 30.32 -7.67
CA ILE A 114 23.47 31.20 -7.20
C ILE A 114 23.03 32.18 -8.28
N GLU A 115 23.96 32.70 -9.10
CA GLU A 115 23.61 33.58 -10.23
C GLU A 115 22.77 32.87 -11.30
N ARG A 116 23.13 31.63 -11.63
CA ARG A 116 22.34 30.79 -12.55
C ARG A 116 20.99 30.42 -11.96
N PHE A 117 20.97 30.10 -10.67
CA PHE A 117 19.76 29.75 -9.94
C PHE A 117 18.76 30.91 -9.89
N GLU A 118 19.20 32.10 -9.49
CA GLU A 118 18.38 33.34 -9.46
C GLU A 118 17.83 33.70 -10.84
N ARG A 119 18.64 33.54 -11.88
CA ARG A 119 18.23 33.82 -13.27
C ARG A 119 17.15 32.79 -13.73
N ALA A 120 17.33 31.54 -13.39
CA ALA A 120 16.35 30.48 -13.74
C ALA A 120 15.06 30.58 -12.93
N LEU A 121 15.17 31.07 -11.69
CA LEU A 121 14.03 31.25 -10.78
C LEU A 121 13.23 32.53 -11.08
N GLY A 122 13.88 33.55 -11.70
CA GLY A 122 13.29 34.86 -11.88
C GLY A 122 13.18 35.68 -10.59
N VAL A 123 13.88 35.26 -9.52
CA VAL A 123 13.89 35.91 -8.20
C VAL A 123 15.32 36.07 -7.72
N ALA A 124 15.68 37.29 -7.29
CA ALA A 124 16.97 37.57 -6.68
C ALA A 124 16.97 37.15 -5.20
N VAL A 125 17.31 35.88 -4.95
CA VAL A 125 17.30 35.28 -3.61
C VAL A 125 18.19 36.04 -2.63
N ARG A 126 19.38 36.44 -3.09
CA ARG A 126 20.34 37.21 -2.27
C ARG A 126 19.79 38.57 -1.84
N GLU A 127 18.97 39.22 -2.68
CA GLU A 127 18.35 40.52 -2.36
C GLU A 127 17.09 40.34 -1.49
N ALA A 128 16.34 39.24 -1.72
CA ALA A 128 15.12 38.93 -0.97
C ALA A 128 15.40 38.63 0.51
N SER A 129 16.58 38.09 0.83
CA SER A 129 16.98 37.82 2.21
C SER A 129 17.31 39.13 2.94
N ARG A 130 16.66 39.35 4.06
CA ARG A 130 16.90 40.53 4.92
C ARG A 130 17.91 40.24 6.03
N PHE A 131 18.14 39.01 6.36
CA PHE A 131 19.13 38.57 7.36
C PHE A 131 20.16 37.67 6.67
N VAL A 132 21.44 38.15 6.67
CA VAL A 132 22.54 37.49 5.93
C VAL A 132 23.79 37.43 6.81
N VAL A 133 24.40 36.25 6.87
CA VAL A 133 25.64 35.99 7.60
C VAL A 133 26.73 35.55 6.62
N ARG A 134 27.88 36.22 6.61
CA ARG A 134 29.08 35.80 5.88
C ARG A 134 29.70 34.59 6.60
N THR A 135 30.03 33.56 5.86
CA THR A 135 30.69 32.40 6.48
C THR A 135 32.19 32.66 6.68
N GLY A 136 32.78 32.06 7.69
CA GLY A 136 34.20 32.16 7.97
C GLY A 136 35.11 31.56 6.90
N SER A 137 34.56 30.84 5.90
CA SER A 137 35.33 30.36 4.74
C SER A 137 35.84 31.46 3.84
N GLY A 138 35.31 32.67 3.96
CA GLY A 138 35.73 33.86 3.21
C GLY A 138 35.13 33.97 1.83
N GLY A 139 35.61 34.97 1.05
CA GLY A 139 35.06 35.29 -0.27
C GLY A 139 33.62 35.79 -0.19
N GLN A 140 32.79 35.29 -1.11
CA GLN A 140 31.35 35.62 -1.17
C GLN A 140 30.46 34.53 -0.56
N SER A 141 31.07 33.59 0.19
CA SER A 141 30.32 32.55 0.88
C SER A 141 29.45 33.12 1.99
N ALA A 142 28.15 32.84 1.98
CA ALA A 142 27.19 33.40 2.92
C ALA A 142 25.95 32.52 3.11
N HIS A 143 25.30 32.69 4.28
CA HIS A 143 24.02 32.14 4.63
C HIS A 143 22.93 33.21 4.43
N TYR A 144 21.91 32.89 3.63
CA TYR A 144 20.74 33.75 3.39
C TYR A 144 19.52 33.13 4.06
N TYR A 145 18.95 33.81 5.06
CA TYR A 145 17.91 33.25 5.93
C TYR A 145 16.51 33.67 5.47
N PHE A 146 15.55 32.71 5.61
CA PHE A 146 14.13 32.90 5.31
C PHE A 146 13.27 32.12 6.30
N LYS A 147 12.03 32.61 6.52
CA LYS A 147 10.98 31.85 7.23
C LYS A 147 10.32 30.85 6.28
N LEU A 148 10.06 29.65 6.77
CA LEU A 148 9.26 28.66 6.06
C LEU A 148 7.77 28.80 6.42
N PRO A 149 6.84 28.48 5.50
CA PRO A 149 5.43 28.29 5.84
C PRO A 149 5.26 27.15 6.84
N GLN A 150 4.26 27.27 7.73
CA GLN A 150 3.93 26.20 8.68
C GLN A 150 2.88 25.23 8.08
N ASP A 151 3.07 24.82 6.85
CA ASP A 151 2.17 23.98 6.07
C ASP A 151 2.56 22.50 6.06
N GLY A 152 3.69 22.16 6.72
CA GLY A 152 4.21 20.78 6.77
C GLY A 152 4.87 20.31 5.48
N ALA A 153 5.07 21.18 4.50
CA ALA A 153 5.73 20.84 3.24
C ALA A 153 7.22 20.48 3.46
N SER A 154 7.71 19.55 2.67
CA SER A 154 9.12 19.16 2.65
C SER A 154 9.83 19.80 1.46
N TYR A 155 11.07 20.20 1.65
CA TYR A 155 11.86 20.92 0.65
C TYR A 155 13.18 20.21 0.38
N ARG A 156 13.64 20.25 -0.88
CA ARG A 156 14.94 19.69 -1.30
C ARG A 156 16.06 20.51 -0.70
N GLN A 157 17.07 19.84 -0.15
CA GLN A 157 18.20 20.51 0.49
C GLN A 157 19.38 20.76 -0.45
N ASN A 158 19.43 20.10 -1.58
CA ASN A 158 20.39 20.36 -2.64
C ASN A 158 19.75 20.18 -4.03
N LEU A 159 20.33 20.80 -5.02
CA LEU A 159 19.97 20.64 -6.43
C LEU A 159 21.26 20.34 -7.18
N GLN A 160 21.37 19.15 -7.78
CA GLN A 160 22.60 18.67 -8.44
C GLN A 160 23.09 19.61 -9.56
N GLU A 161 22.16 20.31 -10.21
CA GLU A 161 22.45 21.28 -11.24
C GLU A 161 23.10 22.58 -10.74
N TYR A 162 23.14 22.81 -9.40
CA TYR A 162 23.69 24.01 -8.77
C TYR A 162 24.70 23.64 -7.67
N PRO A 163 25.92 23.18 -8.03
CA PRO A 163 26.93 22.78 -7.05
C PRO A 163 27.34 23.97 -6.16
N GLY A 164 27.56 23.69 -4.87
CA GLY A 164 27.92 24.72 -3.88
C GLY A 164 26.73 25.52 -3.35
N LEU A 165 25.47 25.14 -3.70
CA LEU A 165 24.26 25.64 -3.05
C LEU A 165 23.65 24.54 -2.20
N ASP A 166 23.47 24.81 -0.91
CA ASP A 166 22.70 24.00 0.01
C ASP A 166 21.48 24.79 0.52
N PHE A 167 20.34 24.13 0.58
CA PHE A 167 19.06 24.70 1.04
C PHE A 167 18.68 24.06 2.37
N LYS A 168 19.23 24.57 3.46
CA LYS A 168 19.06 23.98 4.80
C LYS A 168 17.67 24.29 5.35
N THR A 169 16.83 23.27 5.50
CA THR A 169 15.50 23.35 6.15
C THR A 169 15.44 22.49 7.40
N SER A 170 16.47 21.69 7.65
CA SER A 170 16.67 20.90 8.86
C SER A 170 18.16 20.91 9.22
N GLY A 171 18.50 20.40 10.40
CA GLY A 171 19.86 20.45 10.88
C GLY A 171 20.21 21.82 11.50
N PHE A 172 21.43 22.25 11.35
CA PHE A 172 21.92 23.52 11.88
C PHE A 172 22.91 24.19 10.93
N VAL A 173 23.14 25.47 11.15
CA VAL A 173 24.23 26.25 10.57
C VAL A 173 25.02 26.92 11.67
N VAL A 174 26.26 27.33 11.38
CA VAL A 174 27.06 28.08 12.33
C VAL A 174 26.58 29.53 12.37
N GLY A 175 26.27 30.05 13.56
CA GLY A 175 25.77 31.40 13.76
C GLY A 175 26.86 32.46 13.67
N TYR A 176 26.47 33.71 13.38
CA TYR A 176 27.42 34.85 13.40
C TYR A 176 28.02 35.02 14.79
N GLY A 177 29.22 35.60 14.85
CA GLY A 177 30.03 35.73 16.05
C GLY A 177 30.86 34.48 16.36
N SER A 178 30.66 33.38 15.66
CA SER A 178 31.41 32.13 15.85
C SER A 178 32.74 32.18 15.09
N PRO A 179 33.87 31.72 15.69
CA PRO A 179 35.15 31.65 15.00
C PRO A 179 35.18 30.50 13.99
N HIS A 180 35.99 30.67 12.94
CA HIS A 180 36.22 29.68 11.91
C HIS A 180 37.71 29.29 11.85
N ALA A 181 37.99 28.02 11.48
CA ALA A 181 39.36 27.50 11.39
C ALA A 181 40.26 28.26 10.37
N SER A 182 39.70 29.11 9.53
CA SER A 182 40.50 30.02 8.65
C SER A 182 41.04 31.24 9.36
N GLY A 183 40.77 31.43 10.64
CA GLY A 183 41.13 32.64 11.40
C GLY A 183 40.20 33.83 11.21
N ARG A 184 39.05 33.64 10.58
CA ARG A 184 37.96 34.65 10.44
C ARG A 184 36.76 34.18 11.25
N ASP A 185 35.88 35.15 11.54
CA ASP A 185 34.61 34.80 12.20
C ASP A 185 33.47 34.75 11.19
N TYR A 186 32.35 34.14 11.62
CA TYR A 186 31.08 34.29 10.93
C TYR A 186 30.54 35.70 11.22
N GLU A 187 30.39 36.51 10.18
CA GLU A 187 30.09 37.96 10.29
C GLU A 187 28.65 38.27 9.89
N LEU A 188 27.98 39.10 10.67
CA LEU A 188 26.70 39.67 10.30
C LEU A 188 26.88 40.67 9.14
N LEU A 189 26.37 40.32 7.95
CA LEU A 189 26.46 41.18 6.76
C LEU A 189 25.28 42.12 6.61
N ARG A 190 24.07 41.64 6.96
CA ARG A 190 22.85 42.42 6.74
C ARG A 190 21.81 42.04 7.78
N GLY A 191 21.07 43.04 8.28
CA GLY A 191 19.90 42.89 9.12
C GLY A 191 20.18 42.29 10.49
N ASP A 192 19.13 41.75 11.06
CA ASP A 192 19.11 41.11 12.36
C ASP A 192 18.32 39.78 12.23
N PRO A 193 18.51 38.77 13.09
CA PRO A 193 17.69 37.56 13.06
C PRO A 193 16.19 37.85 13.04
N SER A 194 15.71 38.91 13.73
CA SER A 194 14.31 39.33 13.74
C SER A 194 13.81 39.86 12.39
N ASP A 195 14.72 40.32 11.52
CA ASP A 195 14.39 40.83 10.17
C ASP A 195 14.17 39.72 9.14
N THR A 196 14.31 38.45 9.52
CA THR A 196 14.17 37.30 8.60
C THR A 196 12.87 37.39 7.83
N ALA A 197 12.94 37.49 6.50
CA ALA A 197 11.79 37.58 5.60
C ALA A 197 11.19 36.18 5.33
N ASP A 198 9.94 36.14 4.86
CA ASP A 198 9.35 34.94 4.35
C ASP A 198 10.08 34.47 3.07
N ALA A 199 10.18 33.15 2.88
CA ALA A 199 10.78 32.59 1.69
C ALA A 199 9.95 32.92 0.44
N PRO A 200 10.58 33.42 -0.67
CA PRO A 200 9.88 33.68 -1.92
C PRO A 200 9.13 32.41 -2.41
N GLU A 201 7.90 32.56 -2.85
CA GLU A 201 7.07 31.45 -3.31
C GLU A 201 7.72 30.67 -4.45
N ALA A 202 8.32 31.31 -5.43
CA ALA A 202 9.05 30.68 -6.51
C ALA A 202 10.23 29.84 -6.01
N LEU A 203 10.90 30.27 -4.92
CA LEU A 203 11.95 29.48 -4.26
C LEU A 203 11.37 28.22 -3.61
N LEU A 204 10.26 28.36 -2.89
CA LEU A 204 9.58 27.23 -2.26
C LEU A 204 9.08 26.23 -3.30
N GLN A 205 8.46 26.67 -4.39
CA GLN A 205 8.00 25.81 -5.49
C GLN A 205 9.17 25.07 -6.16
N LYS A 206 10.31 25.72 -6.38
CA LYS A 206 11.50 25.07 -6.96
C LYS A 206 12.10 24.03 -6.03
N LEU A 207 12.03 24.25 -4.72
CA LEU A 207 12.56 23.34 -3.70
C LEU A 207 11.52 22.31 -3.23
N ALA A 208 10.24 22.47 -3.56
CA ALA A 208 9.20 21.53 -3.14
C ALA A 208 9.63 20.10 -3.49
N GLN A 209 9.67 19.25 -2.46
CA GLN A 209 9.83 17.82 -2.68
C GLN A 209 8.47 17.27 -3.09
N ALA A 210 8.47 16.39 -4.10
CA ALA A 210 7.36 15.49 -4.28
C ALA A 210 7.20 14.68 -2.96
N ASN A 211 5.96 14.49 -2.50
CA ASN A 211 5.65 13.72 -1.29
C ASN A 211 6.02 12.22 -1.40
N SER A 212 6.89 11.87 -2.34
CA SER A 212 7.28 10.51 -2.68
C SER A 212 8.71 10.43 -3.21
N TYR A 213 9.34 9.30 -2.97
CA TYR A 213 10.69 8.94 -3.40
C TYR A 213 10.64 7.80 -4.41
N ALA A 214 11.53 7.80 -5.40
CA ALA A 214 11.70 6.67 -6.30
C ALA A 214 12.55 5.59 -5.59
N GLY A 215 11.89 4.61 -4.99
CA GLY A 215 12.56 3.47 -4.36
C GLY A 215 12.68 2.29 -5.31
N VAL A 216 13.79 1.56 -5.27
CA VAL A 216 13.97 0.33 -6.05
C VAL A 216 13.80 -0.89 -5.16
N VAL A 217 12.78 -1.69 -5.45
CA VAL A 217 12.51 -2.97 -4.77
C VAL A 217 12.56 -4.08 -5.82
N ASN A 218 13.44 -5.07 -5.64
CA ASN A 218 13.63 -6.18 -6.58
C ASN A 218 13.88 -5.74 -8.04
N GLY A 219 14.59 -4.61 -8.24
CA GLY A 219 14.90 -4.07 -9.55
C GLY A 219 13.79 -3.21 -10.18
N VAL A 220 12.68 -3.00 -9.48
CA VAL A 220 11.55 -2.15 -9.92
C VAL A 220 11.62 -0.81 -9.20
N VAL A 221 11.52 0.29 -9.93
CA VAL A 221 11.39 1.64 -9.36
C VAL A 221 9.96 1.77 -8.82
N ARG A 222 9.83 1.97 -7.51
CA ARG A 222 8.57 2.17 -6.82
C ARG A 222 8.55 3.58 -6.25
N GLU A 223 7.44 4.26 -6.40
CA GLU A 223 7.17 5.47 -5.64
C GLU A 223 6.89 5.12 -4.17
N VAL A 224 7.63 5.73 -3.25
CA VAL A 224 7.53 5.50 -1.81
C VAL A 224 7.24 6.86 -1.16
N LYS A 225 6.07 6.98 -0.51
CA LYS A 225 5.72 8.21 0.21
C LYS A 225 6.66 8.43 1.39
N ALA A 226 6.91 9.68 1.75
CA ALA A 226 7.75 10.01 2.90
C ALA A 226 7.23 9.39 4.21
N SER A 227 5.90 9.41 4.42
CA SER A 227 5.25 8.78 5.58
C SER A 227 5.40 7.25 5.57
N GLU A 228 5.37 6.62 4.41
CA GLU A 228 5.59 5.18 4.25
C GLU A 228 7.05 4.83 4.53
N LEU A 229 8.00 5.61 4.00
CA LEU A 229 9.43 5.41 4.26
C LEU A 229 9.76 5.53 5.75
N ALA A 230 9.13 6.49 6.44
CA ALA A 230 9.26 6.64 7.88
C ALA A 230 8.72 5.42 8.64
N ALA A 231 7.55 4.90 8.26
CA ALA A 231 6.97 3.71 8.87
C ALA A 231 7.82 2.44 8.62
N ILE A 232 8.42 2.32 7.42
CA ILE A 232 9.34 1.23 7.09
C ILE A 232 10.59 1.31 7.98
N ALA A 233 11.21 2.48 8.10
CA ALA A 233 12.40 2.67 8.93
C ALA A 233 12.08 2.45 10.42
N ASP A 234 10.90 2.90 10.88
CA ASP A 234 10.47 2.70 12.26
C ASP A 234 10.22 1.23 12.62
N ALA A 235 9.82 0.40 11.69
CA ALA A 235 9.56 -1.01 11.95
C ALA A 235 10.84 -1.87 12.02
N VAL A 236 12.01 -1.35 11.64
CA VAL A 236 13.28 -2.09 11.72
C VAL A 236 13.68 -2.29 13.18
N GLN A 237 13.92 -3.55 13.56
CA GLN A 237 14.43 -3.93 14.88
C GLN A 237 15.97 -3.87 14.87
N VAL A 238 16.50 -2.67 15.03
CA VAL A 238 17.92 -2.38 14.84
C VAL A 238 18.82 -3.13 15.82
N GLU A 239 18.33 -3.42 17.02
CA GLU A 239 19.01 -4.20 18.04
C GLU A 239 19.32 -5.65 17.62
N LYS A 240 18.61 -6.16 16.60
CA LYS A 240 18.82 -7.51 16.04
C LYS A 240 19.72 -7.53 14.80
N LEU A 241 20.08 -6.37 14.27
CA LEU A 241 20.89 -6.27 13.07
C LEU A 241 22.39 -6.46 13.39
N THR A 242 23.11 -7.08 12.46
CA THR A 242 24.58 -6.99 12.44
C THR A 242 25.00 -5.57 12.02
N TYR A 243 26.27 -5.27 12.22
CA TYR A 243 26.82 -3.99 11.81
C TYR A 243 26.68 -3.74 10.30
N GLU A 244 26.96 -4.77 9.48
CA GLU A 244 26.83 -4.70 8.02
C GLU A 244 25.36 -4.44 7.60
N GLN A 245 24.42 -5.14 8.20
CA GLN A 245 22.98 -4.96 7.93
C GLN A 245 22.48 -3.57 8.31
N TRP A 246 23.00 -3.01 9.42
CA TRP A 246 22.69 -1.64 9.82
C TRP A 246 23.24 -0.62 8.80
N ILE A 247 24.45 -0.82 8.29
CA ILE A 247 25.03 0.00 7.20
C ILE A 247 24.21 -0.13 5.92
N GLU A 248 23.76 -1.33 5.55
CA GLU A 248 22.90 -1.56 4.38
C GLU A 248 21.57 -0.84 4.51
N CYS A 249 20.96 -0.78 5.69
CA CYS A 249 19.76 0.02 5.94
C CYS A 249 20.02 1.52 5.71
N GLY A 250 21.14 2.04 6.20
CA GLY A 250 21.55 3.42 5.95
C GLY A 250 21.78 3.71 4.47
N MET A 251 22.47 2.81 3.75
CA MET A 251 22.67 2.94 2.31
C MET A 251 21.38 2.88 1.52
N ALA A 252 20.41 2.05 1.94
CA ALA A 252 19.09 1.95 1.32
C ALA A 252 18.30 3.24 1.50
N LEU A 253 18.29 3.83 2.69
CA LEU A 253 17.68 5.13 2.97
C LEU A 253 18.36 6.24 2.17
N HIS A 254 19.69 6.28 2.16
CA HIS A 254 20.47 7.26 1.40
C HIS A 254 20.16 7.19 -0.11
N HIS A 255 20.15 5.97 -0.67
CA HIS A 255 19.84 5.77 -2.08
C HIS A 255 18.39 6.20 -2.41
N THR A 256 17.42 5.80 -1.57
CA THR A 256 15.99 6.08 -1.77
C THR A 256 15.69 7.58 -1.69
N THR A 257 16.34 8.28 -0.75
CA THR A 257 16.10 9.72 -0.52
C THR A 257 17.07 10.63 -1.28
N GLY A 258 17.94 10.06 -2.13
CA GLY A 258 18.98 10.83 -2.84
C GLY A 258 20.02 11.47 -1.91
N GLY A 259 20.23 10.90 -0.71
CA GLY A 259 21.16 11.43 0.29
C GLY A 259 20.63 12.64 1.07
N SER A 260 19.32 12.86 1.07
CA SER A 260 18.69 13.99 1.77
C SER A 260 18.79 13.87 3.30
N ASP A 261 18.66 15.01 3.99
CA ASP A 261 18.64 15.07 5.45
C ASP A 261 17.42 14.32 6.03
N GLU A 262 16.34 14.17 5.27
CA GLU A 262 15.21 13.33 5.65
C GLU A 262 15.64 11.86 5.80
N GLY A 263 16.39 11.33 4.83
CA GLY A 263 16.95 9.99 4.91
C GLY A 263 17.90 9.83 6.10
N LEU A 264 18.73 10.84 6.35
CA LEU A 264 19.62 10.87 7.53
C LEU A 264 18.82 10.85 8.83
N ARG A 265 17.78 11.68 8.96
CA ARG A 265 16.91 11.70 10.14
C ARG A 265 16.21 10.36 10.37
N LEU A 266 15.74 9.70 9.31
CA LEU A 266 15.11 8.38 9.42
C LEU A 266 16.11 7.32 9.87
N TRP A 267 17.34 7.36 9.36
CA TRP A 267 18.40 6.43 9.79
C TRP A 267 18.85 6.71 11.22
N ASP A 268 18.92 7.96 11.62
CA ASP A 268 19.24 8.38 12.99
C ASP A 268 18.19 7.92 13.99
N ALA A 269 16.91 8.20 13.72
CA ALA A 269 15.79 7.75 14.56
C ALA A 269 15.70 6.23 14.65
N MET A 270 15.95 5.51 13.55
CA MET A 270 16.03 4.06 13.55
C MET A 270 17.19 3.56 14.42
N SER A 271 18.37 4.17 14.29
CA SER A 271 19.60 3.78 15.01
C SER A 271 19.52 4.06 16.51
N ALA A 272 18.86 5.14 16.91
CA ALA A 272 18.69 5.53 18.31
C ALA A 272 17.89 4.51 19.15
N LYS A 273 17.18 3.56 18.51
CA LYS A 273 16.47 2.46 19.20
C LYS A 273 17.44 1.49 19.87
N ASP A 274 18.69 1.38 19.41
CA ASP A 274 19.74 0.63 20.06
C ASP A 274 20.69 1.55 20.83
N ALA A 275 20.23 2.00 21.99
CA ALA A 275 20.98 2.94 22.83
C ALA A 275 22.39 2.43 23.23
N ALA A 276 22.62 1.12 23.17
CA ALA A 276 23.93 0.54 23.55
C ALA A 276 24.98 0.72 22.44
N ARG A 277 24.58 0.79 21.16
CA ARG A 277 25.48 0.92 20.01
C ARG A 277 25.32 2.25 19.26
N TYR A 278 24.41 3.12 19.71
CA TYR A 278 24.12 4.38 19.04
C TYR A 278 25.25 5.40 19.24
N ASP A 279 25.76 5.94 18.13
CA ASP A 279 26.73 7.04 18.06
C ASP A 279 26.36 7.99 16.91
N ALA A 280 25.76 9.12 17.27
CA ALA A 280 25.30 10.14 16.31
C ALA A 280 26.45 10.71 15.47
N GLY A 281 27.66 10.89 16.04
CA GLY A 281 28.80 11.44 15.32
C GLY A 281 29.35 10.47 14.25
N ALA A 282 29.39 9.18 14.58
CA ALA A 282 29.76 8.14 13.64
C ALA A 282 28.72 7.98 12.51
N LEU A 283 27.45 8.16 12.81
CA LEU A 283 26.35 8.04 11.88
C LEU A 283 26.39 9.14 10.80
N ASP A 284 26.49 10.40 11.20
CA ASP A 284 26.60 11.54 10.28
C ASP A 284 27.81 11.42 9.34
N HIS A 285 28.96 11.06 9.88
CA HIS A 285 30.16 10.84 9.08
C HIS A 285 30.00 9.74 8.02
N ARG A 286 29.29 8.66 8.35
CA ARG A 286 29.04 7.55 7.41
C ARG A 286 28.05 7.93 6.34
N TRP A 287 27.01 8.67 6.69
CA TRP A 287 25.98 9.15 5.76
C TRP A 287 26.60 9.90 4.59
N HIS A 288 27.50 10.85 4.88
CA HIS A 288 28.21 11.63 3.85
C HIS A 288 29.25 10.79 3.06
N GLY A 289 29.54 9.59 3.51
CA GLY A 289 30.37 8.60 2.80
C GLY A 289 29.60 7.72 1.84
N PHE A 290 28.28 7.61 1.98
CA PHE A 290 27.42 6.80 1.10
C PHE A 290 27.34 7.41 -0.30
N GLY A 291 26.93 6.61 -1.29
CA GLY A 291 26.85 7.04 -2.69
C GLY A 291 28.18 7.03 -3.46
N LYS A 292 29.32 6.86 -2.79
CA LYS A 292 30.64 6.74 -3.43
C LYS A 292 31.01 5.31 -3.86
N SER A 293 30.24 4.32 -3.38
CA SER A 293 30.41 2.91 -3.72
C SER A 293 29.66 2.56 -5.01
N LYS A 294 30.21 1.62 -5.79
CA LYS A 294 29.52 1.04 -6.95
C LYS A 294 28.37 0.09 -6.57
N THR A 295 28.30 -0.33 -5.31
CA THR A 295 27.24 -1.20 -4.80
C THR A 295 26.04 -0.37 -4.40
N VAL A 296 24.94 -0.54 -5.11
CA VAL A 296 23.67 0.13 -4.82
C VAL A 296 22.85 -0.78 -3.91
N VAL A 297 22.55 -0.31 -2.69
CA VAL A 297 21.61 -0.96 -1.77
C VAL A 297 20.27 -0.23 -1.89
N THR A 298 19.21 -0.97 -2.21
CA THR A 298 17.89 -0.38 -2.51
C THR A 298 16.96 -0.50 -1.30
N ILE A 299 15.83 0.21 -1.34
CA ILE A 299 14.77 0.13 -0.31
C ILE A 299 14.27 -1.31 -0.07
N GLY A 300 14.46 -2.22 -1.03
CA GLY A 300 14.13 -3.64 -0.86
C GLY A 300 14.82 -4.28 0.34
N THR A 301 16.08 -3.91 0.60
CA THR A 301 16.85 -4.37 1.79
C THR A 301 16.23 -3.82 3.07
N LEU A 302 15.90 -2.53 3.11
CA LEU A 302 15.23 -1.91 4.26
C LEU A 302 13.87 -2.54 4.54
N LEU A 303 13.07 -2.78 3.50
CA LEU A 303 11.77 -3.47 3.57
C LEU A 303 11.91 -4.90 4.10
N MET A 304 12.95 -5.62 3.70
CA MET A 304 13.21 -6.98 4.20
C MET A 304 13.41 -6.97 5.72
N HIS A 305 14.23 -6.05 6.24
CA HIS A 305 14.47 -5.92 7.68
C HIS A 305 13.25 -5.37 8.43
N ALA A 306 12.51 -4.44 7.84
CA ALA A 306 11.27 -3.93 8.39
C ALA A 306 10.19 -5.02 8.51
N LYS A 307 10.03 -5.86 7.48
CA LYS A 307 9.11 -7.01 7.49
C LYS A 307 9.51 -8.04 8.56
N ALA A 308 10.79 -8.29 8.76
CA ALA A 308 11.28 -9.11 9.87
C ALA A 308 10.97 -8.48 11.24
N GLY A 309 10.88 -7.16 11.32
CA GLY A 309 10.47 -6.39 12.49
C GLY A 309 8.96 -6.25 12.68
N GLY A 310 8.15 -6.82 11.76
CA GLY A 310 6.68 -6.75 11.84
C GLY A 310 6.06 -5.65 10.98
N TYR A 311 6.83 -4.99 10.11
CA TYR A 311 6.26 -4.06 9.14
C TYR A 311 5.30 -4.79 8.21
N VAL A 312 4.08 -4.33 8.22
CA VAL A 312 3.06 -4.71 7.24
C VAL A 312 2.89 -3.51 6.32
N GLU A 313 3.05 -3.71 5.03
CA GLU A 313 2.73 -2.67 4.06
C GLU A 313 1.29 -2.24 4.29
N SER A 314 1.12 -1.08 4.93
CA SER A 314 -0.20 -0.50 5.18
C SER A 314 -0.81 -0.14 3.83
N LEU A 315 -1.86 -0.85 3.46
CA LEU A 315 -2.67 -0.56 2.29
C LEU A 315 -3.69 0.52 2.63
N THR A 316 -3.26 1.63 3.23
CA THR A 316 -4.12 2.79 3.33
C THR A 316 -4.32 3.34 1.93
N PHE A 317 -5.55 3.25 1.45
CA PHE A 317 -6.01 3.97 0.27
C PHE A 317 -5.92 5.47 0.60
N GLU A 318 -4.86 6.12 0.13
CA GLU A 318 -4.94 7.53 -0.21
C GLU A 318 -5.20 7.57 -1.71
N PRO A 319 -6.24 8.31 -2.17
CA PRO A 319 -6.50 8.44 -3.60
C PRO A 319 -5.23 8.92 -4.28
N ASP A 320 -4.88 8.28 -5.41
CA ASP A 320 -3.83 8.73 -6.33
C ASP A 320 -4.03 10.23 -6.58
N PRO A 321 -3.02 11.10 -6.44
CA PRO A 321 -3.16 12.53 -6.75
C PRO A 321 -3.69 12.82 -8.15
N ALA A 322 -3.57 11.89 -9.09
CA ALA A 322 -4.25 11.95 -10.38
C ALA A 322 -5.79 11.95 -10.27
N PHE A 323 -6.36 11.63 -9.10
CA PHE A 323 -7.79 11.73 -8.78
C PHE A 323 -8.13 12.93 -7.88
N ALA A 324 -7.14 13.73 -7.45
CA ALA A 324 -7.37 15.04 -6.89
C ALA A 324 -7.68 15.99 -8.04
N GLU A 325 -8.89 15.89 -8.58
CA GLU A 325 -9.39 16.89 -9.49
C GLU A 325 -9.59 18.21 -8.77
N ASP A 326 -9.19 19.28 -9.47
CA ASP A 326 -9.61 20.66 -9.31
C ASP A 326 -11.14 20.75 -9.38
N ASP A 327 -11.82 20.32 -8.32
CA ASP A 327 -13.23 20.66 -8.13
C ASP A 327 -13.41 21.24 -6.73
N GLN A 328 -13.74 22.50 -6.74
CA GLN A 328 -14.27 23.21 -5.57
C GLN A 328 -15.39 22.36 -4.94
N PRO A 329 -15.43 22.22 -3.61
CA PRO A 329 -16.48 21.41 -2.99
C PRO A 329 -17.83 22.06 -3.26
N GLU A 330 -18.56 21.49 -4.23
CA GLU A 330 -19.98 21.69 -4.39
C GLU A 330 -20.69 21.19 -3.12
N PRO A 331 -21.83 21.76 -2.73
CA PRO A 331 -22.54 21.37 -1.51
C PRO A 331 -23.09 19.93 -1.62
N GLY A 332 -22.28 18.96 -1.16
CA GLY A 332 -22.51 17.52 -1.13
C GLY A 332 -21.17 16.79 -1.20
N ALA A 333 -20.62 16.35 -0.05
CA ALA A 333 -19.39 15.59 0.00
C ALA A 333 -19.45 14.39 -0.96
N SER A 334 -18.40 14.17 -1.75
CA SER A 334 -18.29 13.05 -2.70
C SER A 334 -18.50 11.71 -1.97
N ILE A 335 -18.95 10.67 -2.69
CA ILE A 335 -19.12 9.34 -2.10
C ILE A 335 -17.82 8.83 -1.47
N LEU A 336 -16.67 9.19 -2.04
CA LEU A 336 -15.36 8.84 -1.52
C LEU A 336 -15.09 9.49 -0.15
N GLU A 337 -15.45 10.74 0.03
CA GLU A 337 -15.32 11.45 1.32
C GLU A 337 -16.29 10.91 2.36
N ARG A 338 -17.54 10.63 1.96
CA ARG A 338 -18.56 10.04 2.84
C ARG A 338 -18.18 8.63 3.32
N ALA A 339 -17.50 7.84 2.47
CA ALA A 339 -17.04 6.49 2.79
C ALA A 339 -15.69 6.46 3.51
N ARG A 340 -15.02 7.63 3.65
CA ARG A 340 -13.68 7.72 4.27
C ARG A 340 -13.70 7.18 5.69
N GLY A 341 -12.75 6.29 6.01
CA GLY A 341 -12.57 5.72 7.36
C GLY A 341 -13.45 4.51 7.65
N ILE A 342 -14.37 4.11 6.76
CA ILE A 342 -15.11 2.86 6.90
C ILE A 342 -14.13 1.69 6.69
N LYS A 343 -14.09 0.78 7.65
CA LYS A 343 -13.23 -0.41 7.63
C LYS A 343 -14.07 -1.68 7.44
N PRO A 344 -13.50 -2.79 6.96
CA PRO A 344 -14.23 -4.05 6.77
C PRO A 344 -15.03 -4.51 7.99
N TRP A 345 -14.56 -4.21 9.19
CA TRP A 345 -15.22 -4.57 10.45
C TRP A 345 -16.28 -3.57 10.96
N ASN A 346 -16.52 -2.49 10.22
CA ASN A 346 -17.60 -1.54 10.51
C ASN A 346 -18.95 -1.94 9.87
N LEU A 347 -19.29 -3.22 9.90
CA LEU A 347 -20.55 -3.70 9.32
C LEU A 347 -21.74 -3.09 10.05
N PRO A 348 -22.72 -2.52 9.31
CA PRO A 348 -23.94 -1.98 9.90
C PRO A 348 -24.93 -3.08 10.34
N GLY A 349 -25.86 -2.72 11.17
CA GLY A 349 -27.06 -3.46 11.50
C GLY A 349 -26.84 -4.91 11.94
N PHE A 350 -27.66 -5.82 11.42
CA PHE A 350 -27.57 -7.24 11.75
C PHE A 350 -26.25 -7.88 11.31
N ALA A 351 -25.67 -7.41 10.22
CA ALA A 351 -24.36 -7.88 9.76
C ALA A 351 -23.26 -7.60 10.79
N GLY A 352 -23.31 -6.45 11.47
CA GLY A 352 -22.39 -6.11 12.56
C GLY A 352 -22.54 -7.02 13.79
N ARG A 353 -23.76 -7.41 14.14
CA ARG A 353 -24.01 -8.39 15.21
C ARG A 353 -23.46 -9.77 14.85
N LEU A 354 -23.67 -10.21 13.62
CA LEU A 354 -23.15 -11.48 13.10
C LEU A 354 -21.62 -11.48 13.08
N TYR A 355 -21.00 -10.41 12.57
CA TYR A 355 -19.55 -10.18 12.63
C TYR A 355 -19.02 -10.27 14.05
N SER A 356 -19.63 -9.56 15.00
CA SER A 356 -19.18 -9.53 16.40
C SER A 356 -19.19 -10.93 17.01
N TRP A 357 -20.19 -11.73 16.70
CA TRP A 357 -20.24 -13.12 17.15
C TRP A 357 -19.15 -13.99 16.52
N ILE A 358 -18.94 -13.89 15.18
CA ILE A 358 -17.89 -14.64 14.47
C ILE A 358 -16.51 -14.26 15.01
N GLU A 359 -16.23 -12.95 15.14
CA GLU A 359 -14.96 -12.47 15.69
C GLU A 359 -14.77 -12.87 17.15
N GLY A 360 -15.87 -13.01 17.91
CA GLY A 360 -15.91 -13.54 19.29
C GLY A 360 -15.55 -15.03 19.39
N GLN A 361 -15.54 -15.80 18.28
CA GLN A 361 -15.06 -17.18 18.27
C GLN A 361 -13.53 -17.26 18.09
N CYS A 362 -12.87 -16.18 17.74
CA CYS A 362 -11.45 -16.14 17.39
C CYS A 362 -10.59 -15.79 18.62
N LEU A 363 -9.69 -16.70 19.02
CA LEU A 363 -8.67 -16.44 20.04
C LEU A 363 -7.70 -15.33 19.58
N TYR A 364 -7.36 -15.33 18.31
CA TYR A 364 -6.54 -14.30 17.68
C TYR A 364 -7.44 -13.42 16.81
N PRO A 365 -7.40 -12.07 16.98
CA PRO A 365 -8.22 -11.16 16.18
C PRO A 365 -8.08 -11.39 14.67
N LYS A 366 -9.22 -11.46 13.98
CA LYS A 366 -9.32 -11.63 12.52
C LYS A 366 -10.42 -10.72 11.95
N PRO A 367 -10.35 -9.41 12.21
CA PRO A 367 -11.45 -8.51 11.90
C PRO A 367 -11.86 -8.54 10.44
N THR A 368 -10.90 -8.55 9.52
CA THR A 368 -11.18 -8.50 8.08
C THR A 368 -11.77 -9.82 7.57
N ILE A 369 -11.20 -10.97 8.00
CA ILE A 369 -11.72 -12.29 7.60
C ILE A 369 -13.09 -12.53 8.21
N SER A 370 -13.30 -12.14 9.47
CA SER A 370 -14.59 -12.27 10.17
C SER A 370 -15.68 -11.43 9.50
N ALA A 371 -15.33 -10.24 9.00
CA ALA A 371 -16.24 -9.40 8.21
C ALA A 371 -16.63 -10.07 6.88
N GLY A 372 -15.64 -10.62 6.17
CA GLY A 372 -15.90 -11.40 4.95
C GLY A 372 -16.78 -12.62 5.22
N ALA A 373 -16.56 -13.31 6.34
CA ALA A 373 -17.38 -14.46 6.74
C ALA A 373 -18.83 -14.06 7.06
N ALA A 374 -19.04 -12.91 7.70
CA ALA A 374 -20.39 -12.39 7.94
C ALA A 374 -21.14 -12.12 6.62
N LEU A 375 -20.50 -11.44 5.66
CA LEU A 375 -21.06 -11.20 4.32
C LEU A 375 -21.31 -12.53 3.58
N TYR A 376 -20.39 -13.50 3.66
CA TYR A 376 -20.55 -14.82 3.06
C TYR A 376 -21.76 -15.56 3.64
N VAL A 377 -21.91 -15.60 4.97
CA VAL A 377 -23.05 -16.24 5.64
C VAL A 377 -24.36 -15.61 5.21
N LEU A 378 -24.42 -14.27 5.16
CA LEU A 378 -25.63 -13.56 4.72
C LEU A 378 -25.93 -13.79 3.25
N SER A 379 -24.92 -13.78 2.38
CA SER A 379 -25.05 -14.14 0.98
C SER A 379 -25.63 -15.56 0.82
N CYS A 380 -25.06 -16.56 1.49
CA CYS A 380 -25.51 -17.94 1.40
C CYS A 380 -26.94 -18.14 1.93
N LEU A 381 -27.26 -17.59 3.09
CA LEU A 381 -28.50 -17.88 3.80
C LEU A 381 -29.68 -17.01 3.37
N GLY A 382 -29.41 -15.80 2.88
CA GLY A 382 -30.46 -14.90 2.37
C GLY A 382 -30.52 -14.82 0.84
N GLY A 383 -29.37 -15.06 0.19
CA GLY A 383 -29.22 -14.75 -1.24
C GLY A 383 -30.05 -15.58 -2.20
N MET A 384 -30.38 -16.82 -1.84
CA MET A 384 -31.25 -17.67 -2.68
C MET A 384 -32.67 -17.14 -2.82
N ARG A 385 -33.13 -16.41 -1.83
CA ARG A 385 -34.51 -15.98 -1.71
C ARG A 385 -34.75 -14.50 -2.03
N HIS A 386 -33.68 -13.70 -2.08
CA HIS A 386 -33.77 -12.26 -2.24
C HIS A 386 -33.08 -11.78 -3.51
N GLN A 387 -33.60 -10.69 -4.07
CA GLN A 387 -33.03 -10.04 -5.24
C GLN A 387 -33.19 -8.51 -5.15
N ASP A 388 -32.46 -7.76 -5.98
CA ASP A 388 -32.64 -6.31 -6.09
C ASP A 388 -33.98 -6.00 -6.80
N ALA A 389 -34.80 -5.17 -6.17
CA ALA A 389 -36.08 -4.74 -6.74
C ALA A 389 -35.94 -3.96 -8.07
N ARG A 390 -34.75 -3.42 -8.37
CA ARG A 390 -34.50 -2.57 -9.54
C ARG A 390 -34.22 -3.35 -10.82
N ASP A 391 -33.40 -4.39 -10.71
CA ASP A 391 -32.87 -5.10 -11.88
C ASP A 391 -32.81 -6.63 -11.71
N GLY A 392 -33.31 -7.15 -10.58
CA GLY A 392 -33.27 -8.58 -10.27
C GLY A 392 -31.88 -9.12 -9.95
N MET A 393 -30.91 -8.28 -9.58
CA MET A 393 -29.56 -8.72 -9.23
C MET A 393 -29.60 -9.70 -8.04
N GLY A 394 -28.93 -10.84 -8.20
CA GLY A 394 -28.79 -11.84 -7.15
C GLY A 394 -27.70 -11.49 -6.12
N LEU A 395 -27.82 -12.08 -4.93
CA LEU A 395 -26.94 -11.79 -3.79
C LEU A 395 -25.77 -12.78 -3.64
N ASN A 396 -25.48 -13.57 -4.64
CA ASN A 396 -24.35 -14.50 -4.64
C ASN A 396 -23.01 -13.73 -4.62
N LEU A 397 -22.03 -14.24 -3.83
CA LEU A 397 -20.79 -13.56 -3.58
C LEU A 397 -19.59 -14.52 -3.63
N MET A 398 -18.48 -14.08 -4.18
CA MET A 398 -17.18 -14.75 -4.08
C MET A 398 -16.25 -13.90 -3.25
N ILE A 399 -15.59 -14.49 -2.24
CA ILE A 399 -14.67 -13.78 -1.32
C ILE A 399 -13.35 -14.53 -1.25
N PHE A 400 -12.24 -13.82 -1.46
CA PHE A 400 -10.90 -14.31 -1.22
C PHE A 400 -10.29 -13.57 -0.04
N SER A 401 -10.07 -14.30 1.06
CA SER A 401 -9.49 -13.75 2.28
C SER A 401 -8.00 -14.08 2.32
N VAL A 402 -7.17 -13.04 2.26
CA VAL A 402 -5.70 -13.16 2.24
C VAL A 402 -5.16 -12.90 3.64
N ALA A 403 -4.52 -13.90 4.25
CA ALA A 403 -3.92 -13.78 5.58
C ALA A 403 -2.73 -14.71 5.76
N GLY A 404 -1.81 -14.33 6.66
CA GLY A 404 -0.62 -15.11 6.98
C GLY A 404 -0.92 -16.55 7.41
N SER A 405 0.03 -17.45 7.23
CA SER A 405 -0.08 -18.84 7.69
C SER A 405 -0.01 -18.91 9.22
N GLY A 406 -0.71 -19.88 9.83
CA GLY A 406 -0.66 -20.12 11.27
C GLY A 406 -1.37 -19.07 12.14
N THR A 407 -2.12 -18.14 11.54
CA THR A 407 -2.76 -17.02 12.26
C THR A 407 -4.15 -17.34 12.86
N GLY A 408 -4.62 -18.60 12.83
CA GLY A 408 -5.89 -19.01 13.44
C GLY A 408 -7.14 -18.80 12.59
N LYS A 409 -7.01 -18.77 11.25
CA LYS A 409 -8.12 -18.66 10.27
C LYS A 409 -9.22 -19.72 10.49
N GLU A 410 -8.83 -20.88 10.96
CA GLU A 410 -9.73 -22.02 11.19
C GLU A 410 -10.89 -21.70 12.14
N SER A 411 -10.69 -20.82 13.12
CA SER A 411 -11.75 -20.42 14.06
C SER A 411 -12.94 -19.75 13.36
N VAL A 412 -12.67 -18.93 12.32
CA VAL A 412 -13.71 -18.32 11.49
C VAL A 412 -14.49 -19.38 10.71
N PHE A 413 -13.79 -20.36 10.13
CA PHE A 413 -14.43 -21.45 9.39
C PHE A 413 -15.30 -22.32 10.27
N GLN A 414 -14.82 -22.62 11.50
CA GLN A 414 -15.62 -23.32 12.50
C GLN A 414 -16.89 -22.55 12.89
N ALA A 415 -16.79 -21.22 13.04
CA ALA A 415 -17.93 -20.36 13.32
C ALA A 415 -18.97 -20.42 12.20
N VAL A 416 -18.53 -20.28 10.93
CA VAL A 416 -19.41 -20.41 9.76
C VAL A 416 -20.09 -21.78 9.74
N THR A 417 -19.33 -22.86 9.86
CA THR A 417 -19.86 -24.23 9.85
C THR A 417 -20.90 -24.44 10.96
N LYS A 418 -20.67 -23.89 12.16
CA LYS A 418 -21.62 -23.95 13.27
C LYS A 418 -22.94 -23.25 12.92
N LEU A 419 -22.91 -22.08 12.29
CA LEU A 419 -24.13 -21.38 11.85
C LEU A 419 -24.90 -22.19 10.80
N PHE A 420 -24.22 -22.70 9.78
CA PHE A 420 -24.86 -23.53 8.74
C PHE A 420 -25.51 -24.79 9.31
N SER A 421 -24.87 -25.42 10.30
CA SER A 421 -25.42 -26.56 11.01
C SER A 421 -26.69 -26.18 11.80
N ARG A 422 -26.68 -25.03 12.49
CA ARG A 422 -27.84 -24.56 13.25
C ARG A 422 -29.00 -24.14 12.36
N VAL A 423 -28.74 -23.64 11.16
CA VAL A 423 -29.74 -23.30 10.15
C VAL A 423 -30.18 -24.54 9.34
N LYS A 424 -29.46 -25.66 9.47
CA LYS A 424 -29.73 -26.95 8.77
C LYS A 424 -29.50 -26.91 7.25
N VAL A 425 -28.42 -26.26 6.81
CA VAL A 425 -28.03 -26.17 5.39
C VAL A 425 -26.63 -26.71 5.12
N SER A 426 -26.03 -27.42 6.08
CA SER A 426 -24.67 -27.94 5.98
C SER A 426 -24.47 -28.95 4.82
N GLN A 427 -25.52 -29.59 4.33
CA GLN A 427 -25.49 -30.52 3.20
C GLN A 427 -25.15 -29.84 1.86
N ALA A 428 -25.34 -28.52 1.74
CA ALA A 428 -24.92 -27.76 0.57
C ALA A 428 -23.51 -27.15 0.71
N MET A 429 -22.80 -27.41 1.81
CA MET A 429 -21.44 -26.93 2.02
C MET A 429 -20.40 -27.86 1.39
N HIS A 430 -19.38 -27.24 0.79
CA HIS A 430 -18.28 -27.97 0.13
C HIS A 430 -16.93 -27.31 0.49
N GLY A 431 -15.97 -28.13 0.93
CA GLY A 431 -14.64 -27.69 1.31
C GLY A 431 -13.61 -27.72 0.19
N LYS A 432 -13.94 -28.27 -0.98
CA LYS A 432 -13.02 -28.43 -2.14
C LYS A 432 -13.81 -28.46 -3.43
N ILE A 433 -13.16 -28.07 -4.53
CA ILE A 433 -13.66 -28.23 -5.90
C ILE A 433 -12.69 -29.16 -6.64
N LYS A 434 -13.16 -30.28 -7.13
CA LYS A 434 -12.34 -31.27 -7.85
C LYS A 434 -12.50 -31.18 -9.36
N SER A 435 -13.70 -30.85 -9.85
CA SER A 435 -13.98 -30.76 -11.27
C SER A 435 -15.23 -29.91 -11.53
N GLU A 436 -15.42 -29.49 -12.75
CA GLU A 436 -16.62 -28.81 -13.26
C GLU A 436 -17.88 -29.68 -13.05
N GLN A 437 -17.80 -30.98 -13.37
CA GLN A 437 -18.92 -31.89 -13.21
C GLN A 437 -19.40 -32.01 -11.74
N GLU A 438 -18.46 -31.88 -10.79
CA GLU A 438 -18.84 -31.92 -9.36
C GLU A 438 -19.68 -30.69 -9.00
N ILE A 439 -19.34 -29.49 -9.51
CA ILE A 439 -20.09 -28.26 -9.27
C ILE A 439 -21.54 -28.42 -9.78
N TYR A 440 -21.73 -28.88 -11.00
CA TYR A 440 -23.05 -29.08 -11.56
C TYR A 440 -23.85 -30.13 -10.79
N ARG A 441 -23.24 -31.25 -10.39
CA ARG A 441 -23.89 -32.27 -9.55
C ARG A 441 -24.34 -31.73 -8.21
N ASN A 442 -23.51 -30.87 -7.55
CA ASN A 442 -23.87 -30.27 -6.28
C ASN A 442 -25.08 -29.33 -6.44
N LEU A 443 -25.12 -28.53 -7.52
CA LEU A 443 -26.25 -27.64 -7.82
C LEU A 443 -27.53 -28.40 -8.18
N LEU A 444 -27.43 -29.55 -8.87
CA LEU A 444 -28.59 -30.39 -9.15
C LEU A 444 -29.17 -31.00 -7.88
N ARG A 445 -28.31 -31.37 -6.91
CA ARG A 445 -28.76 -31.94 -5.62
C ARG A 445 -29.45 -30.93 -4.72
N HIS A 446 -28.97 -29.71 -4.68
CA HIS A 446 -29.35 -28.71 -3.67
C HIS A 446 -29.77 -27.35 -4.22
N GLN A 447 -29.84 -27.11 -5.52
CA GLN A 447 -30.02 -25.80 -6.14
C GLN A 447 -29.01 -24.73 -5.64
N ALA A 448 -28.30 -25.02 -4.54
CA ALA A 448 -27.26 -24.19 -3.92
C ALA A 448 -25.97 -24.97 -3.73
N ALA A 449 -24.83 -24.28 -3.87
CA ALA A 449 -23.52 -24.78 -3.53
C ALA A 449 -22.74 -23.71 -2.74
N TYR A 450 -22.45 -23.98 -1.48
CA TYR A 450 -21.75 -23.09 -0.56
C TYR A 450 -20.32 -23.56 -0.39
N TYR A 451 -19.39 -22.93 -1.09
CA TYR A 451 -17.97 -23.29 -1.03
C TYR A 451 -17.26 -22.53 0.08
N LEU A 452 -16.71 -23.27 1.04
CA LEU A 452 -15.86 -22.74 2.11
C LEU A 452 -14.51 -23.45 2.03
N ILE A 453 -13.53 -22.85 1.31
CA ILE A 453 -12.30 -23.51 0.88
C ILE A 453 -11.10 -22.96 1.66
N ASP A 454 -10.44 -23.81 2.42
CA ASP A 454 -9.11 -23.48 2.94
C ASP A 454 -8.06 -23.64 1.83
N GLU A 455 -7.09 -22.71 1.79
CA GLU A 455 -5.99 -22.68 0.81
C GLU A 455 -6.47 -22.67 -0.67
N ILE A 456 -7.47 -21.84 -0.99
CA ILE A 456 -7.97 -21.66 -2.37
C ILE A 456 -6.86 -21.24 -3.35
N GLY A 457 -5.85 -20.52 -2.88
CA GLY A 457 -4.73 -20.08 -3.69
C GLY A 457 -3.95 -21.23 -4.33
N ILE A 458 -3.81 -22.36 -3.63
CA ILE A 458 -3.18 -23.57 -4.19
C ILE A 458 -3.98 -24.10 -5.39
N MET A 459 -5.30 -24.07 -5.30
CA MET A 459 -6.17 -24.46 -6.42
C MET A 459 -5.99 -23.52 -7.60
N LEU A 460 -5.99 -22.22 -7.35
CA LEU A 460 -5.83 -21.19 -8.39
C LEU A 460 -4.43 -21.25 -9.05
N GLN A 461 -3.38 -21.52 -8.30
CA GLN A 461 -2.03 -21.75 -8.85
C GLN A 461 -1.99 -22.98 -9.78
N LYS A 462 -2.60 -24.09 -9.37
CA LYS A 462 -2.68 -25.29 -10.21
C LYS A 462 -3.42 -25.03 -11.52
N ILE A 463 -4.50 -24.23 -11.47
CA ILE A 463 -5.24 -23.82 -12.67
C ILE A 463 -4.36 -22.95 -13.58
N ALA A 464 -3.66 -21.96 -13.02
CA ALA A 464 -2.75 -21.10 -13.79
C ALA A 464 -1.59 -21.88 -14.43
N GLN A 465 -1.03 -22.88 -13.72
CA GLN A 465 0.01 -23.75 -14.24
C GLN A 465 -0.53 -24.67 -15.36
N ALA A 466 -1.72 -25.23 -15.19
CA ALA A 466 -2.36 -26.08 -16.20
C ALA A 466 -2.61 -25.33 -17.52
N SER A 467 -3.01 -24.08 -17.44
CA SER A 467 -3.21 -23.23 -18.61
C SER A 467 -1.92 -22.95 -19.39
N LYS A 468 -0.76 -22.91 -18.71
CA LYS A 468 0.55 -22.65 -19.33
C LYS A 468 1.21 -23.91 -19.90
N SER A 469 0.98 -25.08 -19.30
CA SER A 469 1.70 -26.34 -19.63
C SER A 469 0.91 -27.33 -20.47
N GLY A 470 -0.35 -27.01 -20.82
CA GLY A 470 -1.24 -27.95 -21.55
C GLY A 470 -1.67 -29.17 -20.74
N GLY A 471 -1.41 -29.18 -19.42
CA GLY A 471 -1.81 -30.24 -18.50
C GLY A 471 -3.13 -29.93 -17.80
N ALA A 472 -3.82 -30.98 -17.31
CA ALA A 472 -5.02 -30.89 -16.46
C ALA A 472 -6.15 -29.98 -16.99
N ILE A 473 -6.56 -30.19 -18.23
CA ILE A 473 -7.64 -29.46 -18.94
C ILE A 473 -8.93 -29.36 -18.08
N TYR A 474 -9.22 -30.35 -17.22
CA TYR A 474 -10.39 -30.37 -16.35
C TYR A 474 -10.40 -29.22 -15.30
N LEU A 475 -9.24 -28.66 -14.95
CA LEU A 475 -9.17 -27.55 -14.01
C LEU A 475 -9.51 -26.19 -14.67
N THR A 476 -9.26 -26.02 -15.95
CA THR A 476 -9.63 -24.79 -16.67
C THR A 476 -11.14 -24.64 -16.79
N GLY A 477 -11.87 -25.76 -16.92
CA GLY A 477 -13.35 -25.79 -16.91
C GLY A 477 -13.95 -25.31 -15.57
N VAL A 478 -13.26 -25.51 -14.45
CA VAL A 478 -13.75 -25.09 -13.12
C VAL A 478 -13.95 -23.57 -13.05
N ILE A 479 -12.99 -22.77 -13.54
CA ILE A 479 -13.14 -21.29 -13.55
C ILE A 479 -14.29 -20.87 -14.46
N GLY A 480 -14.41 -21.50 -15.64
CA GLY A 480 -15.51 -21.24 -16.58
C GLY A 480 -16.87 -21.48 -15.92
N ALA A 481 -17.03 -22.66 -15.29
CA ALA A 481 -18.27 -23.01 -14.59
C ALA A 481 -18.57 -22.04 -13.43
N LEU A 482 -17.59 -21.67 -12.60
CA LEU A 482 -17.78 -20.71 -11.52
C LEU A 482 -18.26 -19.34 -12.02
N MET A 483 -17.66 -18.84 -13.11
CA MET A 483 -18.06 -17.57 -13.73
C MET A 483 -19.45 -17.60 -14.36
N GLU A 484 -19.78 -18.70 -15.04
CA GLU A 484 -21.08 -18.88 -15.67
C GLU A 484 -22.19 -18.95 -14.62
N ILE A 485 -22.02 -19.78 -13.61
CA ILE A 485 -23.00 -19.95 -12.51
C ILE A 485 -23.17 -18.64 -11.75
N TYR A 486 -22.07 -17.90 -11.48
CA TYR A 486 -22.13 -16.60 -10.84
C TYR A 486 -23.04 -15.62 -11.58
N SER A 487 -23.02 -15.66 -12.91
CA SER A 487 -23.80 -14.77 -13.77
C SER A 487 -25.25 -15.27 -14.03
N LYS A 488 -25.60 -16.50 -13.60
CA LYS A 488 -26.88 -17.15 -13.86
C LYS A 488 -27.75 -17.32 -12.60
N SER A 489 -27.39 -16.67 -11.50
CA SER A 489 -28.08 -16.85 -10.20
C SER A 489 -29.59 -16.53 -10.20
N THR A 490 -30.05 -15.74 -11.15
CA THR A 490 -31.47 -15.41 -11.37
C THR A 490 -31.97 -15.84 -12.77
N GLY A 491 -31.34 -16.86 -13.35
CA GLY A 491 -31.65 -17.35 -14.70
C GLY A 491 -31.62 -18.87 -14.78
N ILE A 492 -31.43 -19.39 -15.99
CA ILE A 492 -31.32 -20.84 -16.24
C ILE A 492 -29.88 -21.18 -16.65
N LEU A 493 -29.30 -22.14 -15.98
CA LEU A 493 -28.01 -22.72 -16.32
C LEU A 493 -28.22 -23.99 -17.15
N THR A 494 -27.79 -23.94 -18.41
CA THR A 494 -27.86 -25.10 -19.33
C THR A 494 -26.59 -25.93 -19.22
N ILE A 495 -26.74 -27.24 -19.16
CA ILE A 495 -25.63 -28.19 -19.10
C ILE A 495 -25.40 -28.75 -20.50
N THR A 496 -24.15 -28.93 -20.94
CA THR A 496 -23.82 -29.51 -22.25
C THR A 496 -24.29 -30.96 -22.35
N GLY A 497 -24.61 -31.43 -23.57
CA GLY A 497 -25.23 -32.75 -23.77
C GLY A 497 -24.43 -33.91 -23.17
N ASP A 498 -23.12 -33.96 -23.41
CA ASP A 498 -22.24 -35.03 -22.91
C ASP A 498 -22.17 -35.04 -21.39
N LEU A 499 -22.01 -33.85 -20.77
CA LEU A 499 -21.96 -33.69 -19.32
C LEU A 499 -23.31 -34.06 -18.68
N LYS A 500 -24.42 -33.70 -19.33
CA LYS A 500 -25.77 -34.04 -18.93
C LYS A 500 -25.97 -35.54 -18.84
N GLU A 501 -25.61 -36.31 -19.90
CA GLU A 501 -25.74 -37.77 -19.92
C GLU A 501 -24.82 -38.44 -18.90
N GLU A 502 -23.61 -37.95 -18.71
CA GLU A 502 -22.72 -38.45 -17.65
C GLU A 502 -23.30 -38.29 -16.25
N ILE A 503 -23.85 -37.11 -15.94
CA ILE A 503 -24.45 -36.80 -14.64
C ILE A 503 -25.72 -37.66 -14.44
N LYS A 504 -26.59 -37.75 -15.44
CA LYS A 504 -27.81 -38.56 -15.39
C LYS A 504 -27.49 -40.06 -15.16
N THR A 505 -26.48 -40.60 -15.84
CA THR A 505 -26.08 -41.97 -15.67
C THR A 505 -25.65 -42.23 -14.21
N LYS A 506 -24.80 -41.36 -13.64
CA LYS A 506 -24.36 -41.50 -12.24
C LYS A 506 -25.53 -41.41 -11.24
N LEU A 507 -26.46 -40.47 -11.47
CA LEU A 507 -27.64 -40.33 -10.62
C LEU A 507 -28.58 -41.54 -10.72
N LYS A 508 -28.77 -42.11 -11.90
CA LYS A 508 -29.56 -43.35 -12.10
C LYS A 508 -28.94 -44.55 -11.37
N ASP A 509 -27.61 -44.67 -11.40
CA ASP A 509 -26.89 -45.70 -10.66
C ASP A 509 -27.05 -45.49 -9.13
N GLU A 510 -27.02 -44.24 -8.64
CA GLU A 510 -27.30 -43.93 -7.23
C GLU A 510 -28.73 -44.35 -6.84
N VAL A 511 -29.71 -43.95 -7.63
CA VAL A 511 -31.13 -44.33 -7.42
C VAL A 511 -31.29 -45.84 -7.37
N THR A 512 -30.64 -46.56 -8.27
CA THR A 512 -30.69 -48.05 -8.29
C THR A 512 -30.10 -48.63 -7.01
N LYS A 513 -29.02 -48.08 -6.48
CA LYS A 513 -28.43 -48.51 -5.21
C LYS A 513 -29.32 -48.18 -4.02
N LEU A 514 -29.99 -47.06 -4.02
CA LEU A 514 -30.90 -46.61 -2.97
C LEU A 514 -32.16 -47.54 -2.93
N TYR A 515 -32.72 -47.91 -4.07
CA TYR A 515 -33.83 -48.87 -4.13
C TYR A 515 -33.40 -50.24 -3.55
N LYS A 516 -32.21 -50.76 -3.87
CA LYS A 516 -31.68 -52.00 -3.27
C LYS A 516 -31.53 -51.89 -1.75
N ARG A 517 -31.10 -50.75 -1.24
CA ARG A 517 -31.02 -50.54 0.22
C ARG A 517 -32.39 -50.47 0.88
N LEU A 518 -33.37 -49.86 0.20
CA LEU A 518 -34.75 -49.82 0.66
C LEU A 518 -35.34 -51.22 0.73
N ASP A 519 -35.13 -52.09 -0.30
CA ASP A 519 -35.61 -53.45 -0.38
C ASP A 519 -34.96 -54.38 0.68
N THR A 520 -33.69 -54.13 1.03
CA THR A 520 -32.99 -54.91 2.06
C THR A 520 -33.25 -54.44 3.49
N GLY A 521 -34.01 -53.35 3.67
CA GLY A 521 -34.28 -52.76 4.98
C GLY A 521 -33.05 -52.16 5.67
N ASP A 522 -31.99 -51.88 4.91
CA ASP A 522 -30.77 -51.32 5.39
C ASP A 522 -30.89 -49.78 5.49
N GLY A 523 -31.24 -49.29 6.65
CA GLY A 523 -31.40 -47.87 6.98
C GLY A 523 -32.85 -47.48 7.29
N LYS A 524 -33.05 -46.14 7.47
CA LYS A 524 -34.40 -45.59 7.70
C LYS A 524 -35.11 -45.37 6.36
N ALA A 525 -36.19 -46.13 6.14
CA ALA A 525 -36.92 -46.13 4.87
C ALA A 525 -37.29 -44.68 4.40
N ALA A 526 -37.82 -43.87 5.27
CA ALA A 526 -38.21 -42.50 4.94
C ALA A 526 -37.01 -41.59 4.48
N GLU A 527 -35.82 -41.81 5.04
CA GLU A 527 -34.60 -41.09 4.63
C GLU A 527 -34.14 -41.55 3.23
N ILE A 528 -34.20 -42.84 2.94
CA ILE A 528 -33.85 -43.42 1.63
C ILE A 528 -34.85 -42.96 0.57
N GLU A 529 -36.16 -43.01 0.85
CA GLU A 529 -37.20 -42.51 -0.06
C GLU A 529 -37.03 -41.05 -0.40
N ALA A 530 -36.70 -40.22 0.59
CA ALA A 530 -36.39 -38.80 0.38
C ALA A 530 -35.14 -38.58 -0.49
N GLU A 531 -34.12 -39.44 -0.35
CA GLU A 531 -32.90 -39.41 -1.17
C GLU A 531 -33.17 -39.83 -2.63
N ILE A 532 -34.02 -40.83 -2.83
CA ILE A 532 -34.50 -41.28 -4.14
C ILE A 532 -35.26 -40.13 -4.82
N ALA A 533 -36.21 -39.51 -4.11
CA ALA A 533 -36.99 -38.37 -4.65
C ALA A 533 -36.09 -37.20 -5.09
N ARG A 534 -35.09 -36.88 -4.28
CA ARG A 534 -34.07 -35.84 -4.64
C ARG A 534 -33.30 -36.19 -5.90
N SER A 535 -32.80 -37.42 -6.00
CA SER A 535 -32.02 -37.88 -7.16
C SER A 535 -32.87 -37.92 -8.43
N LEU A 536 -34.14 -38.32 -8.35
CA LEU A 536 -35.08 -38.28 -9.49
C LEU A 536 -35.36 -36.83 -9.94
N LYS A 537 -35.57 -35.91 -9.00
CA LYS A 537 -35.71 -34.47 -9.32
C LYS A 537 -34.44 -33.93 -9.98
N SER A 538 -33.26 -34.29 -9.48
CA SER A 538 -31.98 -33.90 -10.07
C SER A 538 -31.79 -34.39 -11.51
N ILE A 539 -32.30 -35.56 -11.84
CA ILE A 539 -32.31 -36.10 -13.22
C ILE A 539 -33.22 -35.24 -14.11
N GLN A 540 -34.40 -34.86 -13.61
CA GLN A 540 -35.33 -34.01 -14.33
C GLN A 540 -34.74 -32.59 -14.55
N ASP A 541 -34.16 -31.98 -13.51
CA ASP A 541 -33.51 -30.68 -13.57
C ASP A 541 -32.32 -30.69 -14.55
N ALA A 542 -31.59 -31.82 -14.65
CA ALA A 542 -30.51 -31.96 -15.64
C ALA A 542 -31.01 -31.87 -17.10
N ASP A 543 -32.25 -32.34 -17.36
CA ASP A 543 -32.85 -32.26 -18.70
C ASP A 543 -33.36 -30.85 -19.04
N GLN A 544 -33.96 -30.18 -18.09
CA GLN A 544 -34.59 -28.85 -18.28
C GLN A 544 -33.61 -27.68 -18.12
N GLY A 545 -32.45 -27.90 -17.52
CA GLY A 545 -31.55 -26.88 -17.02
C GLY A 545 -31.77 -26.60 -15.53
N ILE A 546 -30.75 -26.12 -14.86
CA ILE A 546 -30.83 -25.77 -13.43
C ILE A 546 -31.42 -24.35 -13.35
N LEU A 547 -32.60 -24.27 -12.80
CA LEU A 547 -33.28 -22.99 -12.59
C LEU A 547 -32.64 -22.25 -11.40
N GLU A 548 -32.22 -21.01 -11.62
CA GLU A 548 -31.71 -20.10 -10.58
C GLU A 548 -30.66 -20.75 -9.67
N PRO A 549 -29.58 -21.27 -10.27
CA PRO A 549 -28.50 -21.92 -9.51
C PRO A 549 -27.85 -20.90 -8.58
N PHE A 550 -27.70 -21.25 -7.31
CA PHE A 550 -27.05 -20.35 -6.35
C PHE A 550 -25.69 -20.86 -5.91
N LEU A 551 -24.67 -20.07 -6.15
CA LEU A 551 -23.30 -20.41 -5.73
C LEU A 551 -22.66 -19.19 -5.05
N SER A 552 -22.23 -19.38 -3.80
CA SER A 552 -21.34 -18.45 -3.11
C SER A 552 -20.09 -19.18 -2.64
N LEU A 553 -18.98 -18.46 -2.65
CA LEU A 553 -17.66 -19.01 -2.34
C LEU A 553 -16.90 -18.09 -1.40
N MET A 554 -16.35 -18.65 -0.33
CA MET A 554 -15.32 -18.00 0.49
C MET A 554 -14.09 -18.90 0.53
N GLY A 555 -12.94 -18.34 0.17
CA GLY A 555 -11.67 -19.04 0.21
C GLY A 555 -10.61 -18.27 0.96
N THR A 556 -9.73 -18.97 1.71
CA THR A 556 -8.57 -18.33 2.33
C THR A 556 -7.31 -18.69 1.56
N THR A 557 -6.32 -17.79 1.60
CA THR A 557 -5.00 -17.99 1.01
C THR A 557 -3.94 -17.19 1.76
N THR A 558 -2.67 -17.50 1.52
CA THR A 558 -1.56 -16.70 2.03
C THR A 558 -1.21 -15.57 1.04
N PRO A 559 -0.58 -14.47 1.51
CA PRO A 559 -0.13 -13.41 0.61
C PRO A 559 0.72 -13.90 -0.55
N ASP A 560 1.76 -14.70 -0.28
CA ASP A 560 2.66 -15.21 -1.31
C ASP A 560 1.95 -16.06 -2.37
N THR A 561 0.99 -16.88 -1.94
CA THR A 561 0.18 -17.72 -2.84
C THR A 561 -0.78 -16.86 -3.66
N PHE A 562 -1.37 -15.84 -3.04
CA PHE A 562 -2.26 -14.91 -3.72
C PHE A 562 -1.52 -14.08 -4.77
N ASP A 563 -0.36 -13.52 -4.41
CA ASP A 563 0.49 -12.73 -5.32
C ASP A 563 0.89 -13.54 -6.55
N ALA A 564 1.22 -14.82 -6.39
CA ALA A 564 1.51 -15.72 -7.50
C ALA A 564 0.27 -16.07 -8.36
N THR A 565 -0.94 -15.84 -7.86
CA THR A 565 -2.20 -16.19 -8.52
C THR A 565 -2.77 -15.03 -9.34
N ILE A 566 -2.56 -13.78 -8.91
CA ILE A 566 -2.96 -12.61 -9.68
C ILE A 566 -1.98 -12.40 -10.82
N THR A 567 -2.24 -13.09 -11.92
CA THR A 567 -1.53 -12.91 -13.19
C THR A 567 -2.36 -12.03 -14.12
N PRO A 568 -1.75 -11.36 -15.12
CA PRO A 568 -2.47 -10.61 -16.13
C PRO A 568 -3.58 -11.44 -16.79
N ASP A 569 -3.34 -12.74 -17.02
CA ASP A 569 -4.33 -13.64 -17.62
C ASP A 569 -5.53 -13.88 -16.69
N ASN A 570 -5.31 -14.05 -15.38
CA ASN A 570 -6.40 -14.22 -14.40
C ASN A 570 -7.20 -12.93 -14.16
N VAL A 571 -6.58 -11.78 -14.37
CA VAL A 571 -7.26 -10.47 -14.37
C VAL A 571 -8.10 -10.32 -15.64
N LYS A 572 -7.51 -10.62 -16.81
CA LYS A 572 -8.17 -10.51 -18.12
C LYS A 572 -9.38 -11.43 -18.26
N ASN A 573 -9.33 -12.67 -17.72
CA ASN A 573 -10.47 -13.60 -17.80
C ASN A 573 -11.66 -13.20 -16.90
N GLY A 574 -11.51 -12.19 -16.08
CA GLY A 574 -12.58 -11.63 -15.25
C GLY A 574 -12.95 -12.44 -14.00
N PHE A 575 -12.26 -13.53 -13.70
CA PHE A 575 -12.54 -14.34 -12.50
C PHE A 575 -12.19 -13.59 -11.21
N VAL A 576 -10.96 -13.08 -11.13
CA VAL A 576 -10.52 -12.28 -9.97
C VAL A 576 -11.35 -11.00 -9.83
N ALA A 577 -11.78 -10.41 -10.96
CA ALA A 577 -12.63 -9.21 -10.94
C ALA A 577 -14.00 -9.45 -10.28
N ARG A 578 -14.53 -10.68 -10.31
CA ARG A 578 -15.82 -11.05 -9.67
C ARG A 578 -15.71 -11.40 -8.19
N ALA A 579 -14.52 -11.59 -7.65
CA ALA A 579 -14.31 -11.92 -6.25
C ALA A 579 -13.98 -10.67 -5.43
N LEU A 580 -14.57 -10.49 -4.27
CA LEU A 580 -14.14 -9.53 -3.26
C LEU A 580 -12.86 -10.03 -2.60
N VAL A 581 -11.78 -9.30 -2.70
CA VAL A 581 -10.50 -9.64 -2.06
C VAL A 581 -10.35 -8.85 -0.76
N LEU A 582 -10.29 -9.57 0.33
CA LEU A 582 -10.10 -9.01 1.67
C LEU A 582 -8.75 -9.44 2.22
N ARG A 583 -7.92 -8.49 2.61
CA ARG A 583 -6.59 -8.76 3.17
C ARG A 583 -6.56 -8.45 4.66
N GLU A 584 -6.14 -9.43 5.44
CA GLU A 584 -5.86 -9.24 6.86
C GLU A 584 -4.45 -8.69 7.05
N ASP A 585 -4.35 -7.44 7.48
CA ASP A 585 -3.07 -6.74 7.59
C ASP A 585 -2.24 -7.22 8.78
N ASN A 586 -2.89 -7.65 9.86
CA ASN A 586 -2.20 -8.14 11.05
C ASN A 586 -1.73 -9.59 10.86
N THR A 587 -0.48 -9.76 10.48
CA THR A 587 0.15 -11.07 10.26
C THR A 587 0.57 -11.78 11.56
N ASN A 588 0.66 -11.05 12.68
CA ASN A 588 1.06 -11.60 13.98
C ASN A 588 0.18 -11.08 15.12
N PRO A 589 -1.13 -11.39 15.12
CA PRO A 589 -2.05 -10.91 16.14
C PRO A 589 -1.72 -11.51 17.52
N ARG A 590 -1.78 -10.68 18.56
CA ARG A 590 -1.71 -11.17 19.93
C ARG A 590 -3.01 -11.85 20.30
N LYS A 591 -2.92 -12.91 21.12
CA LYS A 591 -4.12 -13.56 21.66
C LYS A 591 -4.93 -12.58 22.52
N LYS A 592 -6.25 -12.68 22.47
CA LYS A 592 -7.16 -11.92 23.32
C LYS A 592 -6.96 -12.34 24.78
N GLU A 593 -6.76 -11.37 25.69
CA GLU A 593 -6.69 -11.63 27.12
C GLU A 593 -8.07 -12.04 27.66
N GLY A 594 -8.11 -12.98 28.58
CA GLY A 594 -9.38 -13.47 29.16
C GLY A 594 -10.33 -14.11 28.14
N PHE A 595 -9.81 -14.60 27.00
CA PHE A 595 -10.65 -15.12 25.93
C PHE A 595 -11.54 -16.28 26.39
N SER A 596 -12.82 -16.13 26.15
CA SER A 596 -13.81 -17.20 26.13
C SER A 596 -14.61 -17.10 24.83
N ARG A 597 -14.98 -18.23 24.25
CA ARG A 597 -15.81 -18.23 23.04
C ARG A 597 -17.17 -17.62 23.35
N ALA A 598 -17.61 -16.70 22.50
CA ALA A 598 -18.94 -16.11 22.61
C ALA A 598 -20.03 -17.18 22.42
N GLU A 599 -21.03 -17.17 23.30
CA GLU A 599 -22.21 -18.01 23.11
C GLU A 599 -22.98 -17.57 21.88
N LEU A 600 -23.59 -18.52 21.16
CA LEU A 600 -24.41 -18.21 20.01
C LEU A 600 -25.81 -17.78 20.50
N ASP A 601 -26.12 -16.51 20.26
CA ASP A 601 -27.45 -15.97 20.52
C ASP A 601 -28.47 -16.61 19.58
N ASP A 602 -29.51 -17.22 20.12
CA ASP A 602 -30.57 -17.86 19.33
C ASP A 602 -31.29 -16.85 18.42
N SER A 603 -31.30 -15.56 18.75
CA SER A 603 -31.86 -14.50 17.88
C SER A 603 -31.11 -14.37 16.56
N ILE A 604 -29.78 -14.62 16.55
CA ILE A 604 -28.99 -14.67 15.32
C ILE A 604 -29.44 -15.85 14.46
N VAL A 605 -29.56 -17.04 15.07
CA VAL A 605 -30.00 -18.25 14.36
C VAL A 605 -31.42 -18.09 13.80
N MET A 606 -32.35 -17.58 14.60
CA MET A 606 -33.73 -17.30 14.17
C MET A 606 -33.79 -16.33 13.00
N ARG A 607 -32.99 -15.25 13.05
CA ARG A 607 -32.92 -14.29 11.95
C ARG A 607 -32.38 -14.93 10.67
N LEU A 608 -31.30 -15.70 10.76
CA LEU A 608 -30.71 -16.42 9.62
C LEU A 608 -31.69 -17.45 9.03
N GLN A 609 -32.43 -18.18 9.89
CA GLN A 609 -33.50 -19.09 9.44
C GLN A 609 -34.63 -18.33 8.75
N ALA A 610 -35.04 -17.20 9.28
CA ALA A 610 -36.08 -16.36 8.66
C ALA A 610 -35.64 -15.82 7.28
N LEU A 611 -34.36 -15.42 7.12
CA LEU A 611 -33.82 -15.02 5.83
C LEU A 611 -33.81 -16.19 4.82
N HIS A 612 -33.46 -17.39 5.27
CA HIS A 612 -33.35 -18.56 4.41
C HIS A 612 -34.73 -19.16 4.05
N TYR A 613 -35.55 -19.44 5.05
CA TYR A 613 -36.81 -20.15 4.87
C TYR A 613 -38.02 -19.23 4.71
N GLY A 614 -37.96 -17.97 5.18
CA GLY A 614 -39.04 -17.00 5.08
C GLY A 614 -40.35 -17.43 5.75
N GLY A 615 -40.26 -18.23 6.81
CA GLY A 615 -41.44 -18.81 7.48
C GLY A 615 -41.92 -20.12 6.87
N HIS A 616 -41.34 -20.61 5.78
CA HIS A 616 -41.61 -21.93 5.22
C HIS A 616 -40.92 -23.03 6.05
N SER A 617 -41.48 -24.23 6.01
CA SER A 617 -40.84 -25.41 6.59
C SER A 617 -39.58 -25.82 5.79
N GLU A 618 -38.65 -26.52 6.45
CA GLU A 618 -37.50 -27.15 5.79
C GLU A 618 -38.02 -28.08 4.65
N PRO A 619 -37.43 -27.98 3.45
CA PRO A 619 -37.83 -28.85 2.34
C PRO A 619 -37.69 -30.32 2.65
N PRO A 620 -38.62 -31.18 2.18
CA PRO A 620 -38.56 -32.63 2.38
C PRO A 620 -37.22 -33.21 1.93
N GLY A 621 -36.67 -34.12 2.72
CA GLY A 621 -35.39 -34.76 2.41
C GLY A 621 -34.18 -33.88 2.59
N GLY A 622 -34.30 -32.72 3.22
CA GLY A 622 -33.17 -31.79 3.50
C GLY A 622 -32.51 -31.24 2.26
N ARG A 623 -33.21 -31.05 1.15
CA ARG A 623 -32.72 -30.34 -0.04
C ARG A 623 -32.59 -28.86 0.30
N VAL A 624 -31.46 -28.26 -0.01
CA VAL A 624 -31.27 -26.80 0.09
C VAL A 624 -31.71 -26.20 -1.23
N GLU A 625 -32.90 -25.61 -1.21
CA GLU A 625 -33.51 -24.97 -2.35
C GLU A 625 -34.27 -23.72 -1.91
N ARG A 626 -34.60 -22.83 -2.84
CA ARG A 626 -35.35 -21.63 -2.53
C ARG A 626 -36.76 -21.99 -2.05
N CYS A 627 -37.15 -21.44 -0.91
CA CYS A 627 -38.49 -21.56 -0.37
C CYS A 627 -39.35 -20.37 -0.76
N GLY A 628 -40.37 -20.60 -1.56
CA GLY A 628 -41.28 -19.54 -2.07
C GLY A 628 -40.69 -18.70 -3.20
N ASP A 629 -41.35 -17.60 -3.49
CA ASP A 629 -40.96 -16.64 -4.53
C ASP A 629 -39.79 -15.75 -4.06
N PHE A 630 -39.17 -15.04 -5.01
CA PHE A 630 -38.16 -14.03 -4.66
C PHE A 630 -38.77 -12.90 -3.84
N VAL A 631 -38.02 -12.43 -2.89
CA VAL A 631 -38.33 -11.26 -2.09
C VAL A 631 -37.48 -10.11 -2.58
N ASP A 632 -38.12 -9.05 -3.03
CA ASP A 632 -37.44 -7.86 -3.52
C ASP A 632 -36.88 -7.03 -2.37
N VAL A 633 -35.57 -6.69 -2.45
CA VAL A 633 -34.94 -5.73 -1.57
C VAL A 633 -35.07 -4.34 -2.17
N THR A 634 -35.81 -3.49 -1.49
CA THR A 634 -36.05 -2.11 -1.93
C THR A 634 -34.84 -1.22 -1.64
N THR A 635 -34.77 -0.06 -2.27
CA THR A 635 -33.67 0.90 -2.12
C THR A 635 -34.21 2.29 -1.81
N SER A 636 -33.70 2.97 -0.78
CA SER A 636 -34.07 4.35 -0.46
C SER A 636 -33.63 5.32 -1.57
N ALA A 637 -34.20 6.50 -1.63
CA ALA A 637 -33.81 7.52 -2.61
C ALA A 637 -32.34 7.91 -2.45
N GLU A 638 -31.87 8.19 -1.24
CA GLU A 638 -30.48 8.54 -0.96
C GLU A 638 -29.53 7.39 -1.32
N ALA A 639 -29.88 6.15 -1.01
CA ALA A 639 -29.06 5.00 -1.41
C ALA A 639 -29.01 4.84 -2.94
N SER A 640 -30.07 5.18 -3.65
CA SER A 640 -30.08 5.15 -5.12
C SER A 640 -29.15 6.20 -5.72
N GLU A 641 -29.13 7.43 -5.17
CA GLU A 641 -28.22 8.49 -5.57
C GLU A 641 -26.74 8.11 -5.31
N LEU A 642 -26.48 7.49 -4.16
CA LEU A 642 -25.14 6.99 -3.84
C LEU A 642 -24.67 5.83 -4.73
N LEU A 643 -25.59 4.96 -5.15
CA LEU A 643 -25.26 3.89 -6.11
C LEU A 643 -24.91 4.46 -7.49
N GLU A 644 -25.58 5.53 -7.91
CA GLU A 644 -25.25 6.24 -9.15
C GLU A 644 -23.89 6.93 -9.02
N ALA A 645 -23.62 7.60 -7.90
CA ALA A 645 -22.32 8.18 -7.63
C ALA A 645 -21.19 7.13 -7.59
N ALA A 646 -21.45 5.92 -7.05
CA ALA A 646 -20.53 4.81 -7.08
C ALA A 646 -20.27 4.30 -8.52
N TYR A 647 -21.34 4.21 -9.34
CA TYR A 647 -21.22 3.86 -10.76
C TYR A 647 -20.31 4.83 -11.50
N GLU A 648 -20.58 6.12 -11.38
CA GLU A 648 -19.79 7.18 -12.00
C GLU A 648 -18.33 7.16 -11.55
N HIS A 649 -18.09 6.95 -10.25
CA HIS A 649 -16.72 6.83 -9.72
C HIS A 649 -15.95 5.68 -10.38
N PHE A 650 -16.51 4.46 -10.39
CA PHE A 650 -15.83 3.31 -10.97
C PHE A 650 -15.75 3.36 -12.51
N TRP A 651 -16.71 4.01 -13.17
CA TRP A 651 -16.66 4.25 -14.60
C TRP A 651 -15.51 5.20 -14.98
N LYS A 652 -15.40 6.35 -14.29
CA LYS A 652 -14.29 7.30 -14.47
C LYS A 652 -12.94 6.63 -14.21
N LEU A 653 -12.85 5.82 -13.16
CA LEU A 653 -11.66 5.03 -12.85
C LEU A 653 -11.31 4.06 -13.98
N GLY A 654 -12.31 3.45 -14.61
CA GLY A 654 -12.12 2.58 -15.78
C GLY A 654 -11.58 3.31 -17.00
N GLU A 655 -12.10 4.51 -17.29
CA GLU A 655 -11.60 5.34 -18.39
C GLU A 655 -10.16 5.77 -18.17
N LEU A 656 -9.78 6.11 -16.94
CA LEU A 656 -8.40 6.46 -16.60
C LEU A 656 -7.41 5.30 -16.87
N HIS A 657 -7.86 4.06 -16.65
CA HIS A 657 -7.03 2.86 -16.85
C HIS A 657 -7.23 2.19 -18.21
N ARG A 658 -7.93 2.82 -19.14
CA ARG A 658 -8.29 2.24 -20.45
C ARG A 658 -7.08 1.82 -21.30
N SER A 659 -5.94 2.49 -21.13
CA SER A 659 -4.69 2.15 -21.83
C SER A 659 -4.01 0.88 -21.30
N HIS A 660 -4.46 0.33 -20.16
CA HIS A 660 -3.87 -0.85 -19.54
C HIS A 660 -4.80 -2.04 -19.71
N THR A 661 -4.44 -2.97 -20.54
CA THR A 661 -5.25 -4.15 -20.91
C THR A 661 -5.71 -4.93 -19.66
N GLY A 662 -7.01 -5.10 -19.50
CA GLY A 662 -7.63 -5.90 -18.43
C GLY A 662 -8.06 -5.12 -17.18
N MET A 663 -7.60 -3.89 -16.97
CA MET A 663 -8.02 -3.10 -15.78
C MET A 663 -9.47 -2.63 -15.87
N GLU A 664 -10.01 -2.43 -17.07
CA GLU A 664 -11.43 -2.14 -17.28
C GLU A 664 -12.36 -3.23 -16.72
N ALA A 665 -11.93 -4.50 -16.78
CA ALA A 665 -12.72 -5.59 -16.22
C ALA A 665 -12.83 -5.50 -14.70
N ILE A 666 -11.78 -5.03 -14.02
CA ILE A 666 -11.77 -4.81 -12.57
C ILE A 666 -12.75 -3.69 -12.22
N THR A 667 -12.57 -2.52 -12.80
CA THR A 667 -13.34 -1.31 -12.44
C THR A 667 -14.83 -1.44 -12.75
N ARG A 668 -15.21 -2.04 -13.87
CA ARG A 668 -16.62 -2.32 -14.21
C ARG A 668 -17.30 -3.25 -13.21
N ARG A 669 -16.56 -4.23 -12.65
CA ARG A 669 -17.07 -5.16 -11.64
C ARG A 669 -17.11 -4.57 -10.24
N SER A 670 -16.38 -3.49 -9.99
CA SER A 670 -16.34 -2.84 -8.68
C SER A 670 -17.69 -2.23 -8.31
N TRP A 671 -18.40 -1.64 -9.28
CA TRP A 671 -19.77 -1.17 -9.06
C TRP A 671 -20.73 -2.33 -8.73
N GLU A 672 -20.66 -3.45 -9.47
CA GLU A 672 -21.46 -4.65 -9.18
C GLU A 672 -21.19 -5.16 -7.76
N MET A 673 -19.91 -5.16 -7.34
CA MET A 673 -19.52 -5.56 -6.00
C MET A 673 -20.07 -4.63 -4.92
N CYS A 674 -19.99 -3.32 -5.10
CA CYS A 674 -20.62 -2.32 -4.23
C CYS A 674 -22.13 -2.56 -4.11
N SER A 675 -22.80 -2.75 -5.25
CA SER A 675 -24.24 -3.00 -5.30
C SER A 675 -24.64 -4.29 -4.59
N LYS A 676 -23.90 -5.40 -4.80
CA LYS A 676 -24.16 -6.68 -4.13
C LYS A 676 -23.92 -6.64 -2.62
N ILE A 677 -22.83 -6.04 -2.17
CA ILE A 677 -22.54 -5.93 -0.73
C ILE A 677 -23.63 -5.10 -0.05
N SER A 678 -23.98 -3.93 -0.60
CA SER A 678 -25.02 -3.08 -0.03
C SER A 678 -26.40 -3.73 -0.05
N LEU A 679 -26.67 -4.56 -1.06
CA LEU A 679 -27.91 -5.33 -1.18
C LEU A 679 -27.99 -6.42 -0.10
N ILE A 680 -26.90 -7.15 0.15
CA ILE A 680 -26.80 -8.16 1.21
C ILE A 680 -27.07 -7.53 2.59
N LEU A 681 -26.52 -6.34 2.84
CA LEU A 681 -26.76 -5.61 4.09
C LEU A 681 -28.22 -5.15 4.21
N GLY A 682 -28.78 -4.57 3.16
CA GLY A 682 -30.20 -4.16 3.14
C GLY A 682 -31.16 -5.32 3.34
N MET A 683 -30.90 -6.48 2.73
CA MET A 683 -31.61 -7.72 2.96
C MET A 683 -31.55 -8.13 4.44
N ALA A 684 -30.35 -8.11 5.02
CA ALA A 684 -30.14 -8.49 6.42
C ALA A 684 -30.89 -7.58 7.41
N ASP A 685 -31.07 -6.31 7.07
CA ASP A 685 -31.70 -5.28 7.91
C ASP A 685 -33.17 -5.02 7.59
N GLY A 686 -33.86 -6.01 7.04
CA GLY A 686 -35.32 -5.95 6.87
C GLY A 686 -35.80 -5.80 5.43
N GLY A 687 -34.92 -5.94 4.45
CA GLY A 687 -35.28 -5.89 3.02
C GLY A 687 -35.28 -4.49 2.44
N HIS A 688 -34.58 -3.54 3.10
CA HIS A 688 -34.49 -2.16 2.63
C HIS A 688 -33.02 -1.67 2.66
N ARG A 689 -32.47 -1.34 1.49
CA ARG A 689 -31.11 -0.83 1.33
C ARG A 689 -31.06 0.68 1.61
N THR A 690 -30.24 1.08 2.57
CA THR A 690 -30.05 2.48 3.01
C THR A 690 -28.73 3.07 2.50
N ALA A 691 -28.53 4.37 2.68
CA ALA A 691 -27.28 5.07 2.37
C ALA A 691 -26.06 4.44 3.11
N GLU A 692 -26.22 4.06 4.37
CA GLU A 692 -25.15 3.43 5.16
C GLU A 692 -24.69 2.11 4.53
N HIS A 693 -25.62 1.29 4.04
CA HIS A 693 -25.30 0.05 3.33
C HIS A 693 -24.50 0.31 2.06
N VAL A 694 -24.83 1.36 1.29
CA VAL A 694 -24.12 1.72 0.07
C VAL A 694 -22.73 2.26 0.37
N LEU A 695 -22.59 3.13 1.36
CA LEU A 695 -21.27 3.66 1.76
C LEU A 695 -20.32 2.56 2.23
N TYR A 696 -20.82 1.60 3.01
CA TYR A 696 -20.03 0.43 3.40
C TYR A 696 -19.65 -0.43 2.18
N GLY A 697 -20.61 -0.74 1.31
CA GLY A 697 -20.37 -1.50 0.08
C GLY A 697 -19.35 -0.82 -0.84
N PHE A 698 -19.44 0.51 -0.96
CA PHE A 698 -18.53 1.32 -1.74
C PHE A 698 -17.11 1.29 -1.15
N ALA A 699 -16.96 1.47 0.16
CA ALA A 699 -15.65 1.43 0.83
C ALA A 699 -14.92 0.10 0.55
N LEU A 700 -15.63 -1.04 0.71
CA LEU A 700 -15.02 -2.35 0.45
C LEU A 700 -14.69 -2.55 -1.03
N ALA A 701 -15.57 -2.14 -1.92
CA ALA A 701 -15.35 -2.27 -3.37
C ALA A 701 -14.20 -1.37 -3.85
N ALA A 702 -14.05 -0.19 -3.28
CA ALA A 702 -12.94 0.72 -3.59
C ALA A 702 -11.59 0.17 -3.10
N ASP A 703 -11.52 -0.34 -1.87
CA ASP A 703 -10.32 -0.98 -1.32
C ASP A 703 -9.91 -2.22 -2.15
N ASP A 704 -10.88 -3.07 -2.50
CA ASP A 704 -10.68 -4.24 -3.35
C ASP A 704 -10.17 -3.86 -4.75
N THR A 705 -10.74 -2.81 -5.33
CA THR A 705 -10.35 -2.30 -6.65
C THR A 705 -8.92 -1.78 -6.65
N ALA A 706 -8.58 -0.94 -5.66
CA ALA A 706 -7.23 -0.40 -5.51
C ALA A 706 -6.19 -1.52 -5.32
N LEU A 707 -6.53 -2.54 -4.53
CA LEU A 707 -5.70 -3.73 -4.34
C LEU A 707 -5.45 -4.45 -5.66
N LYS A 708 -6.48 -4.76 -6.42
CA LYS A 708 -6.40 -5.48 -7.70
C LYS A 708 -5.63 -4.70 -8.76
N ILE A 709 -5.87 -3.40 -8.90
CA ILE A 709 -5.15 -2.53 -9.84
C ILE A 709 -3.66 -2.53 -9.52
N ARG A 710 -3.29 -2.41 -8.24
CA ARG A 710 -1.90 -2.45 -7.82
C ARG A 710 -1.20 -3.76 -8.18
N TYR A 711 -1.85 -4.90 -7.93
CA TYR A 711 -1.30 -6.20 -8.30
C TYR A 711 -1.22 -6.39 -9.83
N ALA A 712 -2.21 -5.94 -10.58
CA ALA A 712 -2.20 -6.00 -12.02
C ALA A 712 -1.05 -5.17 -12.61
N ARG A 713 -0.82 -3.96 -12.09
CA ARG A 713 0.32 -3.10 -12.49
C ARG A 713 1.66 -3.73 -12.15
N ALA A 714 1.84 -4.22 -10.94
CA ALA A 714 3.09 -4.84 -10.51
C ALA A 714 3.47 -6.06 -11.38
N ASN A 715 2.48 -6.80 -11.87
CA ASN A 715 2.70 -7.95 -12.76
C ASN A 715 2.91 -7.54 -14.22
N ASP A 716 2.28 -6.48 -14.73
CA ASP A 716 2.54 -5.92 -16.06
C ASP A 716 3.96 -5.34 -16.16
N GLU A 717 4.42 -4.64 -15.13
CA GLU A 717 5.78 -4.11 -15.08
C GLU A 717 6.85 -5.19 -14.98
N THR A 718 6.55 -6.37 -14.44
CA THR A 718 7.56 -7.44 -14.31
C THR A 718 7.81 -8.23 -15.59
N ASP A 719 6.85 -8.46 -16.43
CA ASP A 719 7.05 -9.23 -17.67
C ASP A 719 7.28 -8.31 -18.89
N THR A 720 6.44 -7.32 -19.12
CA THR A 720 6.61 -6.37 -20.25
C THR A 720 7.74 -5.37 -19.99
N GLY A 721 7.95 -4.94 -18.74
CA GLY A 721 9.04 -4.03 -18.38
C GLY A 721 10.42 -4.67 -18.48
N LYS A 722 10.58 -5.93 -18.08
CA LYS A 722 11.83 -6.70 -18.28
C LYS A 722 12.13 -6.94 -19.75
N ASP A 723 11.10 -7.30 -20.51
CA ASP A 723 11.25 -7.51 -21.93
C ASP A 723 11.52 -6.19 -22.66
N THR A 724 10.88 -5.09 -22.27
CA THR A 724 11.18 -3.73 -22.75
C THR A 724 12.63 -3.35 -22.46
N GLN A 725 13.08 -3.45 -21.21
CA GLN A 725 14.48 -3.14 -20.86
C GLN A 725 15.47 -4.03 -21.57
N ARG A 726 15.16 -5.30 -21.75
CA ARG A 726 16.01 -6.25 -22.48
C ARG A 726 16.15 -5.87 -23.95
N VAL A 727 15.06 -5.46 -24.60
CA VAL A 727 15.09 -4.97 -25.98
C VAL A 727 15.88 -3.66 -26.08
N LEU A 728 15.65 -2.70 -25.20
CA LEU A 728 16.37 -1.44 -25.18
C LEU A 728 17.85 -1.62 -24.88
N ALA A 729 18.22 -2.53 -23.96
CA ALA A 729 19.62 -2.89 -23.69
C ALA A 729 20.30 -3.52 -24.90
N MET A 730 19.62 -4.43 -25.60
CA MET A 730 20.15 -5.01 -26.85
C MET A 730 20.33 -3.97 -27.96
N LEU A 731 19.47 -2.95 -28.00
CA LEU A 731 19.53 -1.85 -28.96
C LEU A 731 20.60 -0.81 -28.61
N SER A 732 20.95 -0.67 -27.31
CA SER A 732 22.04 0.23 -26.88
C SER A 732 23.43 -0.30 -27.25
N GLU A 733 23.56 -1.61 -27.47
CA GLU A 733 24.82 -2.25 -27.87
C GLU A 733 25.07 -2.24 -29.39
N THR A 734 24.02 -1.97 -30.20
CA THR A 734 24.11 -2.05 -31.66
C THR A 734 23.27 -0.97 -32.31
N GLU A 735 23.82 -0.29 -33.34
CA GLU A 735 23.06 0.73 -34.08
C GLU A 735 21.76 0.17 -34.71
N TRP A 736 21.80 -1.08 -35.19
CA TRP A 736 20.66 -1.76 -35.78
C TRP A 736 20.58 -3.22 -35.34
N LEU A 737 19.44 -3.62 -34.85
CA LEU A 737 19.17 -4.98 -34.37
C LEU A 737 18.12 -5.67 -35.24
N ALA A 738 18.47 -6.80 -35.82
CA ALA A 738 17.50 -7.57 -36.62
C ALA A 738 16.39 -8.15 -35.74
N ARG A 739 15.12 -8.00 -36.15
CA ARG A 739 13.93 -8.41 -35.41
C ARG A 739 13.98 -9.87 -34.93
N PHE A 740 14.50 -10.79 -35.70
CA PHE A 740 14.60 -12.20 -35.32
C PHE A 740 15.48 -12.42 -34.07
N LYS A 741 16.46 -11.53 -33.81
CA LYS A 741 17.29 -11.59 -32.60
C LYS A 741 16.48 -11.16 -31.36
N VAL A 742 15.59 -10.18 -31.50
CA VAL A 742 14.66 -9.77 -30.45
C VAL A 742 13.69 -10.91 -30.14
N ASN A 743 13.07 -11.49 -31.17
CA ASN A 743 12.15 -12.63 -31.00
C ASN A 743 12.82 -13.83 -30.31
N ARG A 744 14.11 -14.07 -30.60
CA ARG A 744 14.88 -15.15 -29.95
C ARG A 744 15.26 -14.84 -28.48
N ALA A 745 15.46 -13.57 -28.15
CA ALA A 745 15.83 -13.14 -26.82
C ALA A 745 14.63 -13.07 -25.88
N LEU A 746 13.46 -12.75 -26.40
CA LEU A 746 12.21 -12.72 -25.65
C LEU A 746 11.65 -14.15 -25.54
N LYS A 747 11.21 -14.54 -24.36
CA LYS A 747 10.57 -15.85 -24.12
C LYS A 747 9.07 -15.83 -24.45
N THR A 748 8.61 -14.89 -25.27
CA THR A 748 7.22 -14.71 -25.66
C THR A 748 6.96 -15.24 -27.08
N ASN A 749 5.69 -15.42 -27.43
CA ASN A 749 5.31 -15.80 -28.80
C ASN A 749 5.50 -14.61 -29.79
N SER A 750 5.38 -14.88 -31.06
CA SER A 750 5.59 -13.85 -32.11
C SER A 750 4.57 -12.70 -32.02
N ALA A 751 3.35 -12.95 -31.55
CA ALA A 751 2.32 -11.91 -31.35
C ALA A 751 2.70 -11.00 -30.18
N GLY A 752 3.07 -11.54 -29.02
CA GLY A 752 3.52 -10.73 -27.88
C GLY A 752 4.80 -9.93 -28.16
N CYS A 753 5.70 -10.46 -29.01
CA CYS A 753 6.86 -9.71 -29.47
C CYS A 753 6.47 -8.56 -30.40
N GLN A 754 5.46 -8.75 -31.28
CA GLN A 754 4.92 -7.68 -32.11
C GLN A 754 4.30 -6.58 -31.26
N ASP A 755 3.43 -6.93 -30.32
CA ASP A 755 2.76 -5.97 -29.44
C ASP A 755 3.77 -5.11 -28.66
N LEU A 756 4.86 -5.71 -28.16
CA LEU A 756 5.93 -5.00 -27.49
C LEU A 756 6.66 -4.02 -28.42
N ILE A 757 6.98 -4.46 -29.63
CA ILE A 757 7.64 -3.60 -30.64
C ILE A 757 6.73 -2.43 -31.00
N ASP A 758 5.45 -2.68 -31.25
CA ASP A 758 4.47 -1.64 -31.58
C ASP A 758 4.30 -0.61 -30.44
N GLN A 759 4.27 -1.06 -29.20
CA GLN A 759 4.27 -0.17 -28.02
C GLN A 759 5.52 0.70 -27.95
N LEU A 760 6.70 0.12 -28.20
CA LEU A 760 7.96 0.88 -28.18
C LEU A 760 8.06 1.89 -29.34
N VAL A 761 7.51 1.58 -30.50
CA VAL A 761 7.40 2.50 -31.65
C VAL A 761 6.42 3.62 -31.31
N MET A 762 5.22 3.31 -30.78
CA MET A 762 4.24 4.31 -30.37
C MET A 762 4.77 5.23 -29.26
N ALA A 763 5.58 4.69 -28.34
CA ALA A 763 6.24 5.46 -27.29
C ALA A 763 7.44 6.29 -27.81
N GLY A 764 7.74 6.25 -29.10
CA GLY A 764 8.87 6.97 -29.69
C GLY A 764 10.25 6.53 -29.19
N LYS A 765 10.36 5.30 -28.64
CA LYS A 765 11.63 4.77 -28.11
C LYS A 765 12.45 4.02 -29.13
N ILE A 766 11.82 3.49 -30.15
CA ILE A 766 12.48 2.77 -31.24
C ILE A 766 11.87 3.09 -32.61
N THR A 767 12.64 2.89 -33.67
CA THR A 767 12.19 2.91 -35.05
C THR A 767 12.39 1.55 -35.69
N VAL A 768 11.50 1.18 -36.60
CA VAL A 768 11.56 -0.07 -37.37
C VAL A 768 11.75 0.24 -38.84
N GLU A 769 12.77 -0.34 -39.47
CA GLU A 769 13.05 -0.19 -40.90
C GLU A 769 13.24 -1.54 -41.60
N GLN A 770 12.79 -1.59 -42.86
CA GLN A 770 13.06 -2.71 -43.74
C GLN A 770 14.45 -2.54 -44.39
N ARG A 771 15.38 -3.45 -44.12
CA ARG A 771 16.75 -3.42 -44.67
C ARG A 771 17.10 -4.70 -45.37
N LYS A 772 18.00 -4.60 -46.37
CA LYS A 772 18.55 -5.78 -47.05
C LYS A 772 19.52 -6.54 -46.15
N ALA A 773 19.22 -7.78 -45.83
CA ALA A 773 20.09 -8.73 -45.14
C ALA A 773 20.48 -9.84 -46.13
N GLY A 774 21.54 -9.62 -46.86
CA GLY A 774 21.96 -10.49 -47.96
C GLY A 774 20.99 -10.43 -49.17
N ARG A 775 20.41 -11.58 -49.55
CA ARG A 775 19.43 -11.67 -50.66
C ARG A 775 17.98 -11.44 -50.24
N LYS A 776 17.69 -11.25 -48.95
CA LYS A 776 16.33 -11.06 -48.40
C LYS A 776 16.21 -9.71 -47.70
N THR A 777 15.01 -9.15 -47.72
CA THR A 777 14.67 -7.98 -46.90
C THR A 777 14.18 -8.45 -45.53
N ALA A 778 14.66 -7.84 -44.48
CA ALA A 778 14.26 -8.13 -43.07
C ALA A 778 14.03 -6.84 -42.28
N GLU A 779 13.24 -6.94 -41.22
CA GLU A 779 13.00 -5.83 -40.29
C GLU A 779 14.15 -5.68 -39.32
N PHE A 780 14.56 -4.44 -39.13
CA PHE A 780 15.57 -4.03 -38.18
C PHE A 780 15.02 -2.93 -37.28
N LEU A 781 15.40 -2.96 -36.02
CA LEU A 781 15.04 -2.01 -34.99
C LEU A 781 16.25 -1.16 -34.61
N LYS A 782 16.00 0.11 -34.27
CA LYS A 782 16.99 1.07 -33.79
C LYS A 782 16.37 1.90 -32.67
N LEU A 783 17.18 2.38 -31.71
CA LEU A 783 16.75 3.43 -30.78
C LEU A 783 16.36 4.70 -31.55
N ALA A 784 15.25 5.31 -31.18
CA ALA A 784 14.72 6.51 -31.84
C ALA A 784 15.58 7.76 -31.56
#